data_e1d958cab0cdc3e494c0c5a5526584c3
#
_entry.id   e1d958cab0cdc3e494c0c5a5526584c3
#
_cell.length_a   1.000
_cell.length_b   1.000
_cell.length_c   1.000
_cell.angle_alpha   90.00
_cell.angle_beta   90.00
_cell.angle_gamma   90.00
#
_symmetry.space_group_name_H-M   'P 1'
#
loop_
_entity.id
_entity.type
_entity.pdbx_description
1 polymer ?
#
loop_
_entity_poly.entity_id
_entity_poly.type
_entity_poly.pdbx_seq_one_letter_code
_entity_poly.pdbx_strand_id
1 'polypeptide(L)'
;MFLASKHCKNQSRTMISFSCSASPKLTSILALLLILVTMIQVNGQSPPGFISIDCGWENSSAYLNGALNIVYSSDVWFVEGGQNHQISPEFIEDAFNGQQKTLRSFPGGSRNCYTLPSTAGKKYLLRAMFTYGNYDRLNKTLDGSLFLFGLHIGVNFWEAVNLTNWDPSVTVFKEVLTVAPSNSVSFCLINFGSGIPFISSLELRPLQDTMYPFVNTSVSVSYFKRCRFGNITDPITRYPVDDYDRFWESCTFTSYPFINLNTNKNVGSLPGNNDFNVPSAILQQTSTLDTNYSRFSINVASAYNKDALSLQLLPIFHFTEINGSNPNRRFDIFSTGEVLFQGFSPSPLQVDSMYKSGQFLQKGDTFFTLDKTPGSSLPPLINAFEVYSLVQMENLTTDFNDVYNIKQIKTHYNLARTSWNGDPCWPREYSWEGLTCDYSKSNQNPRIVTLNLSTSGLGGRFAILLMNMMSLENFNLSNNKIDGPIPYYILQRVQAGLLDLRLEGNPVCSNNKDSYCIGKKKKKRRRNTTPILLIAVIVPVVLISLLVGMCILWKLYWKDKSGDNENYAMYEEETPLHIDIRRFTYTELKLITNNFHSIIGKGGFGIVYHGILENGDEVAVKVLMETSIAESTDFLPEVQTLSKVHHKNLVTLQGYCQNKKCLALVYDFMPRGNLQQLLRGGSALNFYECFCQA
;
A
#
# COMPACT_ATOMS: atom_id res chain seq x y z
N MET A 1 15.55 -51.64 -39.56
CA MET A 1 16.07 -53.01 -39.48
C MET A 1 15.00 -53.88 -38.88
N PHE A 2 14.41 -54.67 -39.75
CA PHE A 2 13.92 -56.02 -39.60
C PHE A 2 12.92 -56.32 -38.50
N LEU A 3 11.70 -56.64 -38.90
CA LEU A 3 11.06 -57.95 -39.28
C LEU A 3 10.48 -58.65 -38.05
N ALA A 4 9.36 -59.30 -38.02
CA ALA A 4 8.41 -59.84 -38.97
C ALA A 4 7.18 -60.32 -38.19
N SER A 5 5.96 -60.16 -38.72
CA SER A 5 5.16 -61.24 -39.33
C SER A 5 4.76 -62.43 -38.42
N LYS A 6 3.47 -62.66 -38.21
CA LYS A 6 2.63 -63.61 -38.93
C LYS A 6 1.34 -64.00 -38.19
N HIS A 7 0.24 -64.02 -38.95
CA HIS A 7 -0.88 -64.94 -38.93
C HIS A 7 -1.85 -65.06 -37.73
N CYS A 8 -3.11 -64.75 -37.96
CA CYS A 8 -4.15 -65.77 -38.10
C CYS A 8 -5.54 -65.23 -38.52
N LYS A 9 -6.01 -65.77 -39.60
CA LYS A 9 -7.33 -66.27 -39.98
C LYS A 9 -8.62 -65.56 -39.60
N ASN A 10 -9.32 -65.16 -40.65
CA ASN A 10 -10.76 -65.20 -40.92
C ASN A 10 -11.70 -65.68 -39.81
N GLN A 11 -12.57 -64.77 -39.41
CA GLN A 11 -13.99 -65.08 -39.20
C GLN A 11 -14.84 -63.89 -39.66
N SER A 12 -15.69 -64.19 -40.66
CA SER A 12 -16.76 -63.34 -41.15
C SER A 12 -17.71 -62.97 -40.01
N ARG A 13 -17.85 -61.65 -39.74
CA ARG A 13 -19.01 -61.11 -39.05
C ARG A 13 -19.56 -59.94 -39.82
N THR A 14 -20.81 -60.12 -40.21
CA THR A 14 -21.75 -59.18 -40.78
C THR A 14 -21.60 -57.78 -40.25
N MET A 15 -21.24 -56.85 -41.12
CA MET A 15 -21.37 -55.40 -40.87
C MET A 15 -22.84 -55.05 -40.87
N ILE A 16 -23.35 -54.74 -39.66
CA ILE A 16 -24.58 -53.97 -39.53
C ILE A 16 -24.18 -52.50 -39.68
N SER A 17 -24.45 -51.92 -40.82
CA SER A 17 -24.35 -50.49 -41.09
C SER A 17 -25.46 -49.76 -40.30
N PHE A 18 -25.14 -49.20 -39.16
CA PHE A 18 -25.97 -48.19 -38.57
C PHE A 18 -25.79 -46.87 -39.36
N SER A 19 -26.66 -46.63 -40.31
CA SER A 19 -26.86 -45.32 -40.89
C SER A 19 -27.60 -44.49 -39.82
N CYS A 20 -26.82 -43.71 -39.01
CA CYS A 20 -27.38 -42.68 -38.17
C CYS A 20 -27.76 -41.49 -39.06
N SER A 21 -28.99 -41.53 -39.61
CA SER A 21 -29.57 -40.36 -40.25
C SER A 21 -29.92 -39.36 -39.17
N ALA A 22 -28.97 -38.42 -38.88
CA ALA A 22 -29.27 -37.27 -38.05
C ALA A 22 -30.45 -36.51 -38.67
N SER A 23 -31.52 -36.34 -37.92
CA SER A 23 -32.69 -35.58 -38.33
C SER A 23 -32.25 -34.19 -38.86
N PRO A 24 -32.74 -33.74 -40.01
CA PRO A 24 -32.34 -32.42 -40.61
C PRO A 24 -32.61 -31.24 -39.64
N LYS A 25 -33.45 -31.42 -38.66
CA LYS A 25 -33.63 -30.43 -37.57
C LYS A 25 -32.48 -30.38 -36.58
N LEU A 26 -31.83 -31.54 -36.32
CA LEU A 26 -30.69 -31.58 -35.37
C LEU A 26 -29.42 -30.97 -36.00
N THR A 27 -29.18 -31.23 -37.29
CA THR A 27 -28.09 -30.61 -38.06
C THR A 27 -28.28 -29.10 -38.21
N SER A 28 -29.53 -28.62 -38.43
CA SER A 28 -29.84 -27.19 -38.47
C SER A 28 -29.65 -26.50 -37.11
N ILE A 29 -30.01 -27.15 -36.01
CA ILE A 29 -29.80 -26.62 -34.65
C ILE A 29 -28.30 -26.60 -34.30
N LEU A 30 -27.55 -27.65 -34.67
CA LEU A 30 -26.08 -27.66 -34.45
C LEU A 30 -25.38 -26.59 -35.32
N ALA A 31 -25.80 -26.41 -36.58
CA ALA A 31 -25.31 -25.34 -37.44
C ALA A 31 -25.64 -23.95 -36.92
N LEU A 32 -26.87 -23.74 -36.39
CA LEU A 32 -27.27 -22.48 -35.75
C LEU A 32 -26.49 -22.22 -34.46
N LEU A 33 -26.25 -23.24 -33.64
CA LEU A 33 -25.40 -23.15 -32.45
C LEU A 33 -23.94 -22.86 -32.83
N LEU A 34 -23.40 -23.48 -33.88
CA LEU A 34 -22.05 -23.20 -34.38
C LEU A 34 -21.94 -21.76 -34.92
N ILE A 35 -22.96 -21.28 -35.65
CA ILE A 35 -23.03 -19.90 -36.13
C ILE A 35 -23.21 -18.94 -34.96
N LEU A 36 -24.00 -19.28 -33.95
CA LEU A 36 -24.15 -18.45 -32.73
C LEU A 36 -22.83 -18.38 -31.96
N VAL A 37 -22.12 -19.50 -31.82
CA VAL A 37 -20.80 -19.56 -31.16
C VAL A 37 -19.75 -18.79 -31.99
N THR A 38 -19.79 -18.85 -33.32
CA THR A 38 -18.89 -18.06 -34.19
C THR A 38 -19.27 -16.58 -34.19
N MET A 39 -20.56 -16.25 -34.11
CA MET A 39 -21.01 -14.83 -33.98
C MET A 39 -20.67 -14.22 -32.62
N ILE A 40 -20.63 -15.01 -31.54
CA ILE A 40 -20.16 -14.56 -30.22
C ILE A 40 -18.63 -14.35 -30.23
N GLN A 41 -17.88 -15.06 -31.07
CA GLN A 41 -16.43 -14.91 -31.22
C GLN A 41 -15.99 -13.72 -32.10
N VAL A 42 -16.86 -13.11 -32.87
CA VAL A 42 -16.51 -12.02 -33.81
C VAL A 42 -16.66 -10.63 -33.23
N ASN A 43 -17.32 -10.46 -32.09
CA ASN A 43 -17.48 -9.14 -31.47
C ASN A 43 -16.46 -8.94 -30.31
N GLY A 44 -15.30 -8.34 -30.66
CA GLY A 44 -14.41 -7.67 -29.71
C GLY A 44 -13.86 -8.55 -28.59
N GLN A 45 -13.00 -9.53 -28.91
CA GLN A 45 -12.23 -10.21 -27.85
C GLN A 45 -11.06 -9.33 -27.44
N SER A 46 -10.99 -9.01 -26.14
CA SER A 46 -9.76 -8.43 -25.58
C SER A 46 -8.56 -9.34 -25.90
N PRO A 47 -7.35 -8.78 -26.03
CA PRO A 47 -6.14 -9.58 -26.16
C PRO A 47 -6.07 -10.66 -25.07
N PRO A 48 -5.58 -11.86 -25.38
CA PRO A 48 -5.53 -12.97 -24.43
C PRO A 48 -4.84 -12.58 -23.12
N GLY A 49 -5.50 -12.84 -21.99
CA GLY A 49 -4.97 -12.57 -20.67
C GLY A 49 -5.12 -11.13 -20.18
N PHE A 50 -5.67 -10.20 -20.97
CA PHE A 50 -6.03 -8.87 -20.49
C PHE A 50 -7.20 -8.96 -19.52
N ILE A 51 -7.03 -8.35 -18.36
CA ILE A 51 -8.11 -8.10 -17.40
C ILE A 51 -8.30 -6.60 -17.35
N SER A 52 -9.53 -6.14 -17.60
CA SER A 52 -9.90 -4.73 -17.62
C SER A 52 -11.18 -4.55 -16.83
N ILE A 53 -11.10 -3.82 -15.74
CA ILE A 53 -12.16 -3.67 -14.75
C ILE A 53 -12.58 -2.22 -14.69
N ASP A 54 -13.89 -1.98 -14.83
CA ASP A 54 -14.54 -0.72 -14.58
C ASP A 54 -15.12 -0.77 -13.16
N CYS A 55 -14.45 -0.05 -12.26
CA CYS A 55 -14.76 -0.08 -10.84
C CYS A 55 -16.01 0.78 -10.56
N GLY A 56 -16.95 0.19 -9.82
CA GLY A 56 -18.22 0.85 -9.53
C GLY A 56 -19.26 0.77 -10.67
N TRP A 57 -18.95 0.06 -11.77
CA TRP A 57 -19.94 -0.21 -12.82
C TRP A 57 -21.03 -1.14 -12.30
N GLU A 58 -22.26 -0.67 -12.27
CA GLU A 58 -23.39 -1.39 -11.66
C GLU A 58 -23.89 -2.56 -12.50
N ASN A 59 -23.72 -2.49 -13.81
CA ASN A 59 -24.18 -3.56 -14.70
C ASN A 59 -23.21 -4.75 -14.65
N SER A 60 -23.72 -5.94 -14.42
CA SER A 60 -22.92 -7.18 -14.41
C SER A 60 -22.42 -7.62 -15.80
N SER A 61 -22.96 -7.06 -16.89
CA SER A 61 -22.52 -7.35 -18.24
C SER A 61 -21.25 -6.56 -18.60
N ALA A 62 -20.30 -7.25 -19.23
CA ALA A 62 -19.13 -6.60 -19.82
C ALA A 62 -19.53 -5.76 -21.04
N TYR A 63 -18.76 -4.71 -21.31
CA TYR A 63 -18.96 -3.85 -22.49
C TYR A 63 -17.64 -3.66 -23.26
N LEU A 64 -17.74 -3.41 -24.56
CA LEU A 64 -16.60 -3.10 -25.41
C LEU A 64 -16.33 -1.58 -25.40
N ASN A 65 -15.10 -1.19 -25.03
CA ASN A 65 -14.63 0.17 -25.28
C ASN A 65 -14.22 0.25 -26.77
N GLY A 66 -15.04 0.91 -27.57
CA GLY A 66 -14.86 0.95 -29.03
C GLY A 66 -13.58 1.68 -29.49
N ALA A 67 -13.10 2.66 -28.71
CA ALA A 67 -11.88 3.39 -29.03
C ALA A 67 -10.62 2.54 -28.82
N LEU A 68 -10.63 1.66 -27.82
CA LEU A 68 -9.51 0.81 -27.45
C LEU A 68 -9.66 -0.63 -28.01
N ASN A 69 -10.85 -1.02 -28.42
CA ASN A 69 -11.19 -2.41 -28.73
C ASN A 69 -10.85 -3.38 -27.58
N ILE A 70 -11.09 -2.93 -26.33
CA ILE A 70 -10.87 -3.69 -25.10
C ILE A 70 -12.21 -3.86 -24.38
N VAL A 71 -12.48 -5.07 -23.90
CA VAL A 71 -13.68 -5.38 -23.10
C VAL A 71 -13.41 -5.08 -21.63
N TYR A 72 -14.28 -4.26 -21.03
CA TYR A 72 -14.28 -3.96 -19.60
C TYR A 72 -15.43 -4.69 -18.90
N SER A 73 -15.17 -5.17 -17.69
CA SER A 73 -16.14 -5.83 -16.82
C SER A 73 -16.30 -5.10 -15.50
N SER A 74 -17.44 -5.31 -14.84
CA SER A 74 -17.66 -4.83 -13.47
C SER A 74 -16.67 -5.46 -12.48
N ASP A 75 -16.35 -4.74 -11.43
CA ASP A 75 -15.45 -5.18 -10.35
C ASP A 75 -16.11 -6.12 -9.31
N VAL A 76 -17.40 -6.39 -9.42
CA VAL A 76 -18.20 -7.16 -8.43
C VAL A 76 -17.61 -8.54 -8.10
N TRP A 77 -16.89 -9.16 -9.05
CA TRP A 77 -16.29 -10.48 -8.89
C TRP A 77 -14.86 -10.46 -8.33
N PHE A 78 -14.27 -9.29 -8.20
CA PHE A 78 -12.85 -9.12 -7.85
C PHE A 78 -12.62 -8.51 -6.47
N VAL A 79 -13.67 -7.90 -5.87
CA VAL A 79 -13.58 -7.18 -4.60
C VAL A 79 -14.82 -7.42 -3.75
N GLU A 80 -14.63 -7.44 -2.43
CA GLU A 80 -15.74 -7.47 -1.47
C GLU A 80 -15.93 -6.08 -0.84
N GLY A 81 -17.17 -5.64 -0.74
CA GLY A 81 -17.51 -4.35 -0.12
C GLY A 81 -17.29 -3.14 -1.02
N GLY A 82 -17.20 -1.96 -0.40
CA GLY A 82 -17.18 -0.69 -1.10
C GLY A 82 -18.57 -0.21 -1.57
N GLN A 83 -18.61 0.98 -2.14
CA GLN A 83 -19.82 1.64 -2.62
C GLN A 83 -19.58 2.16 -4.05
N ASN A 84 -20.52 1.89 -4.95
CA ASN A 84 -20.46 2.36 -6.33
C ASN A 84 -20.94 3.80 -6.42
N HIS A 85 -20.24 4.59 -7.25
CA HIS A 85 -20.61 5.98 -7.52
C HIS A 85 -20.38 6.31 -8.99
N GLN A 86 -21.08 7.33 -9.45
CA GLN A 86 -20.77 8.05 -10.67
C GLN A 86 -20.09 9.38 -10.31
N ILE A 87 -19.20 9.86 -11.15
CA ILE A 87 -18.64 11.20 -11.00
C ILE A 87 -19.76 12.26 -11.20
N SER A 88 -19.56 13.46 -10.68
CA SER A 88 -20.52 14.54 -10.87
C SER A 88 -20.73 14.85 -12.37
N PRO A 89 -21.97 15.15 -12.80
CA PRO A 89 -22.31 15.36 -14.22
C PRO A 89 -21.43 16.37 -14.94
N GLU A 90 -20.95 17.39 -14.22
CA GLU A 90 -20.07 18.44 -14.72
C GLU A 90 -18.71 17.96 -15.22
N PHE A 91 -18.24 16.77 -14.75
CA PHE A 91 -16.95 16.20 -15.14
C PHE A 91 -17.08 15.02 -16.12
N ILE A 92 -18.32 14.64 -16.54
CA ILE A 92 -18.54 13.48 -17.40
C ILE A 92 -18.00 13.69 -18.82
N GLU A 93 -18.08 14.94 -19.34
CA GLU A 93 -17.59 15.27 -20.67
C GLU A 93 -16.07 15.33 -20.74
N ASP A 94 -15.40 15.69 -19.64
CA ASP A 94 -13.95 15.77 -19.51
C ASP A 94 -13.32 14.39 -19.26
N ALA A 95 -14.11 13.36 -18.94
CA ALA A 95 -13.62 12.02 -18.67
C ALA A 95 -12.97 11.41 -19.91
N PHE A 96 -11.68 11.13 -19.83
CA PHE A 96 -10.83 10.62 -20.92
C PHE A 96 -11.36 9.33 -21.55
N ASN A 97 -11.96 8.44 -20.76
CA ASN A 97 -12.56 7.18 -21.18
C ASN A 97 -13.85 6.87 -20.41
N GLY A 98 -14.68 5.97 -20.96
CA GLY A 98 -15.93 5.55 -20.34
C GLY A 98 -15.79 5.03 -18.91
N GLN A 99 -14.73 4.26 -18.64
CA GLN A 99 -14.43 3.65 -17.32
C GLN A 99 -13.97 4.67 -16.24
N GLN A 100 -13.86 5.94 -16.56
CA GLN A 100 -13.56 7.00 -15.59
C GLN A 100 -14.81 7.73 -15.10
N LYS A 101 -15.98 7.36 -15.64
CA LYS A 101 -17.28 7.93 -15.27
C LYS A 101 -17.87 7.29 -14.01
N THR A 102 -17.32 6.16 -13.61
CA THR A 102 -17.69 5.42 -12.41
C THR A 102 -16.48 5.18 -11.51
N LEU A 103 -16.75 4.93 -10.25
CA LEU A 103 -15.73 4.55 -9.27
C LEU A 103 -16.34 3.72 -8.15
N ARG A 104 -15.50 2.95 -7.45
CA ARG A 104 -15.85 2.33 -6.19
C ARG A 104 -15.07 2.98 -5.05
N SER A 105 -15.77 3.47 -4.03
CA SER A 105 -15.19 4.02 -2.81
C SER A 105 -15.23 3.03 -1.65
N PHE A 106 -14.31 3.18 -0.70
CA PHE A 106 -14.17 2.30 0.45
C PHE A 106 -14.17 3.11 1.76
N PRO A 107 -15.36 3.53 2.24
CA PRO A 107 -15.47 4.30 3.47
C PRO A 107 -15.16 3.46 4.73
N GLY A 108 -15.26 2.13 4.64
CA GLY A 108 -15.00 1.19 5.73
C GLY A 108 -13.73 0.37 5.55
N GLY A 109 -13.17 -0.10 6.68
CA GLY A 109 -11.96 -0.91 6.69
C GLY A 109 -10.68 -0.11 6.47
N SER A 110 -9.57 -0.60 7.05
CA SER A 110 -8.24 -0.01 6.86
C SER A 110 -7.56 -0.50 5.57
N ARG A 111 -7.95 -1.68 5.08
CA ARG A 111 -7.43 -2.31 3.86
C ARG A 111 -8.57 -2.94 3.07
N ASN A 112 -8.67 -2.62 1.77
CA ASN A 112 -9.66 -3.16 0.85
C ASN A 112 -8.95 -3.68 -0.40
N CYS A 113 -9.15 -4.98 -0.73
CA CYS A 113 -8.33 -5.67 -1.72
C CYS A 113 -9.14 -6.24 -2.87
N TYR A 114 -8.65 -6.02 -4.09
CA TYR A 114 -9.02 -6.73 -5.30
C TYR A 114 -8.17 -8.00 -5.43
N THR A 115 -8.76 -9.07 -5.91
CA THR A 115 -8.06 -10.32 -6.22
C THR A 115 -8.19 -10.61 -7.71
N LEU A 116 -7.08 -10.49 -8.44
CA LEU A 116 -7.04 -10.65 -9.89
C LEU A 116 -6.47 -12.02 -10.26
N PRO A 117 -7.11 -12.80 -11.12
CA PRO A 117 -6.54 -14.07 -11.59
C PRO A 117 -5.24 -13.80 -12.38
N SER A 118 -4.25 -14.63 -12.17
CA SER A 118 -2.93 -14.55 -12.81
C SER A 118 -2.32 -15.94 -12.94
N THR A 119 -1.14 -16.04 -13.52
CA THR A 119 -0.34 -17.27 -13.55
C THR A 119 0.91 -17.07 -12.70
N ALA A 120 1.14 -17.94 -11.73
CA ALA A 120 2.31 -17.88 -10.86
C ALA A 120 3.63 -17.81 -11.66
N GLY A 121 4.52 -16.92 -11.25
CA GLY A 121 5.83 -16.72 -11.89
C GLY A 121 5.82 -15.89 -13.17
N LYS A 122 4.64 -15.51 -13.71
CA LYS A 122 4.54 -14.65 -14.90
C LYS A 122 4.62 -13.18 -14.55
N LYS A 123 5.16 -12.39 -15.47
CA LYS A 123 5.25 -10.93 -15.36
C LYS A 123 3.97 -10.25 -15.81
N TYR A 124 3.60 -9.20 -15.11
CA TYR A 124 2.42 -8.40 -15.40
C TYR A 124 2.71 -6.90 -15.23
N LEU A 125 2.03 -6.11 -16.06
CA LEU A 125 1.78 -4.70 -15.80
C LEU A 125 0.42 -4.61 -15.11
N LEU A 126 0.39 -4.00 -13.93
CA LEU A 126 -0.83 -3.66 -13.21
C LEU A 126 -0.97 -2.15 -13.22
N ARG A 127 -2.16 -1.66 -13.65
CA ARG A 127 -2.48 -0.23 -13.70
C ARG A 127 -3.77 0.04 -12.95
N ALA A 128 -3.73 1.03 -12.07
CA ALA A 128 -4.89 1.54 -11.33
C ALA A 128 -5.11 3.02 -11.70
N MET A 129 -6.38 3.40 -11.93
CA MET A 129 -6.76 4.77 -12.30
C MET A 129 -7.73 5.35 -11.29
N PHE A 130 -7.56 6.65 -11.03
CA PHE A 130 -8.27 7.38 -9.98
C PHE A 130 -8.77 8.71 -10.55
N THR A 131 -10.07 8.82 -10.79
CA THR A 131 -10.75 10.05 -11.19
C THR A 131 -11.72 10.41 -10.08
N TYR A 132 -11.46 11.49 -9.34
CA TYR A 132 -12.31 11.89 -8.22
C TYR A 132 -13.66 12.37 -8.69
N GLY A 133 -13.68 13.23 -9.73
CA GLY A 133 -14.90 13.73 -10.36
C GLY A 133 -15.92 14.27 -9.36
N ASN A 134 -15.49 14.69 -8.17
CA ASN A 134 -16.32 15.23 -7.10
C ASN A 134 -17.56 14.34 -6.78
N TYR A 135 -17.40 13.01 -6.81
CA TYR A 135 -18.49 12.03 -6.70
C TYR A 135 -19.33 12.17 -5.42
N ASP A 136 -18.73 12.66 -4.33
CA ASP A 136 -19.35 12.87 -3.02
C ASP A 136 -19.88 14.32 -2.83
N ARG A 137 -19.65 15.21 -3.82
CA ARG A 137 -20.00 16.63 -3.83
C ARG A 137 -19.36 17.44 -2.69
N LEU A 138 -18.24 16.98 -2.16
CA LEU A 138 -17.56 17.61 -1.03
C LEU A 138 -16.31 18.41 -1.44
N ASN A 139 -15.95 18.43 -2.73
CA ASN A 139 -14.75 19.09 -3.29
C ASN A 139 -13.46 18.79 -2.51
N LYS A 140 -13.32 17.55 -2.01
CA LYS A 140 -12.24 17.14 -1.10
C LYS A 140 -10.84 17.30 -1.66
N THR A 141 -10.67 17.31 -2.97
CA THR A 141 -9.37 17.55 -3.60
C THR A 141 -8.96 19.03 -3.60
N LEU A 142 -9.92 19.96 -3.44
CA LEU A 142 -9.70 21.41 -3.52
C LEU A 142 -9.96 22.15 -2.20
N ASP A 143 -10.42 21.47 -1.14
CA ASP A 143 -10.74 22.10 0.15
C ASP A 143 -9.50 22.38 1.03
N GLY A 144 -8.29 22.09 0.53
CA GLY A 144 -7.02 22.27 1.22
C GLY A 144 -6.72 21.17 2.25
N SER A 145 -7.63 20.22 2.45
CA SER A 145 -7.38 19.06 3.32
C SER A 145 -6.49 18.03 2.62
N LEU A 146 -5.77 17.23 3.42
CA LEU A 146 -4.96 16.15 2.87
C LEU A 146 -5.85 15.03 2.34
N PHE A 147 -5.73 14.71 1.04
CA PHE A 147 -6.41 13.58 0.42
C PHE A 147 -5.38 12.54 -0.03
N LEU A 148 -5.10 11.59 0.85
CA LEU A 148 -4.03 10.63 0.69
C LEU A 148 -4.48 9.22 1.11
N PHE A 149 -4.18 8.22 0.28
CA PHE A 149 -4.34 6.80 0.61
C PHE A 149 -3.22 5.97 -0.03
N GLY A 150 -2.99 4.76 0.49
CA GLY A 150 -1.91 3.89 0.04
C GLY A 150 -2.37 2.82 -0.94
N LEU A 151 -1.41 2.28 -1.71
CA LEU A 151 -1.57 1.14 -2.59
C LEU A 151 -0.61 0.02 -2.17
N HIS A 152 -1.11 -1.21 -2.10
CA HIS A 152 -0.30 -2.41 -1.87
C HIS A 152 -0.46 -3.41 -3.02
N ILE A 153 0.62 -4.14 -3.31
CA ILE A 153 0.60 -5.34 -4.15
C ILE A 153 0.92 -6.53 -3.24
N GLY A 154 -0.05 -7.41 -3.08
CA GLY A 154 0.05 -8.45 -2.07
C GLY A 154 0.20 -7.84 -0.68
N VAL A 155 1.32 -8.12 -0.04
CA VAL A 155 1.67 -7.60 1.30
C VAL A 155 2.54 -6.34 1.25
N ASN A 156 3.03 -5.97 0.06
CA ASN A 156 4.05 -4.95 -0.10
C ASN A 156 3.43 -3.58 -0.37
N PHE A 157 3.90 -2.56 0.32
CA PHE A 157 3.58 -1.18 0.00
C PHE A 157 4.16 -0.85 -1.39
N TRP A 158 3.30 -0.36 -2.26
CA TRP A 158 3.69 0.07 -3.59
C TRP A 158 3.92 1.57 -3.64
N GLU A 159 2.86 2.34 -3.45
CA GLU A 159 2.89 3.79 -3.61
C GLU A 159 1.70 4.44 -2.89
N ALA A 160 1.74 5.75 -2.70
CA ALA A 160 0.61 6.53 -2.21
C ALA A 160 -0.04 7.33 -3.35
N VAL A 161 -1.37 7.41 -3.32
CA VAL A 161 -2.15 8.30 -4.17
C VAL A 161 -2.44 9.57 -3.39
N ASN A 162 -1.86 10.68 -3.83
CA ASN A 162 -2.10 11.99 -3.24
C ASN A 162 -2.88 12.85 -4.25
N LEU A 163 -4.11 13.19 -3.88
CA LEU A 163 -5.02 14.03 -4.68
C LEU A 163 -5.22 15.42 -4.09
N THR A 164 -4.42 15.80 -3.10
CA THR A 164 -4.50 17.12 -2.46
C THR A 164 -4.19 18.23 -3.46
N ASN A 165 -5.09 19.19 -3.61
CA ASN A 165 -5.03 20.31 -4.57
C ASN A 165 -5.02 19.89 -6.05
N TRP A 166 -5.57 18.71 -6.36
CA TRP A 166 -5.77 18.27 -7.74
C TRP A 166 -7.15 18.68 -8.25
N ASP A 167 -7.22 19.08 -9.52
CA ASP A 167 -8.48 19.33 -10.21
C ASP A 167 -9.30 18.02 -10.23
N PRO A 168 -10.60 18.04 -9.86
CA PRO A 168 -11.43 16.85 -9.82
C PRO A 168 -11.57 16.11 -11.17
N SER A 169 -11.41 16.79 -12.31
CA SER A 169 -11.46 16.20 -13.65
C SER A 169 -10.23 15.36 -13.99
N VAL A 170 -9.10 15.60 -13.30
CA VAL A 170 -7.84 14.94 -13.63
C VAL A 170 -7.88 13.49 -13.19
N THR A 171 -7.50 12.60 -14.12
CA THR A 171 -7.25 11.19 -13.83
C THR A 171 -5.80 10.97 -13.44
N VAL A 172 -5.58 10.52 -12.22
CA VAL A 172 -4.28 10.03 -11.76
C VAL A 172 -4.20 8.54 -12.05
N PHE A 173 -3.13 8.08 -12.69
CA PHE A 173 -2.87 6.65 -12.84
C PHE A 173 -1.57 6.26 -12.15
N LYS A 174 -1.54 5.02 -11.69
CA LYS A 174 -0.38 4.34 -11.13
C LYS A 174 -0.17 3.03 -11.86
N GLU A 175 1.07 2.73 -12.21
CA GLU A 175 1.43 1.53 -12.96
C GLU A 175 2.64 0.85 -12.34
N VAL A 176 2.64 -0.47 -12.26
CA VAL A 176 3.74 -1.25 -11.73
C VAL A 176 3.97 -2.49 -12.59
N LEU A 177 5.24 -2.84 -12.76
CA LEU A 177 5.66 -4.11 -13.36
C LEU A 177 6.04 -5.06 -12.23
N THR A 178 5.41 -6.23 -12.18
CA THR A 178 5.58 -7.18 -11.09
C THR A 178 5.51 -8.63 -11.58
N VAL A 179 6.02 -9.55 -10.77
CA VAL A 179 5.84 -11.00 -10.97
C VAL A 179 4.70 -11.49 -10.09
N ALA A 180 3.77 -12.23 -10.66
CA ALA A 180 2.67 -12.82 -9.89
C ALA A 180 3.22 -13.89 -8.91
N PRO A 181 3.01 -13.74 -7.58
CA PRO A 181 3.53 -14.69 -6.60
C PRO A 181 2.74 -16.02 -6.58
N SER A 182 1.53 -16.02 -7.12
CA SER A 182 0.62 -17.17 -7.16
C SER A 182 -0.31 -17.06 -8.36
N ASN A 183 -1.31 -17.94 -8.45
CA ASN A 183 -2.35 -17.86 -9.49
C ASN A 183 -3.36 -16.71 -9.25
N SER A 184 -3.01 -15.79 -8.36
CA SER A 184 -3.73 -14.52 -8.18
C SER A 184 -2.78 -13.43 -7.73
N VAL A 185 -3.03 -12.19 -8.20
CA VAL A 185 -2.41 -10.97 -7.70
C VAL A 185 -3.43 -10.22 -6.84
N SER A 186 -3.04 -9.87 -5.63
CA SER A 186 -3.84 -9.02 -4.74
C SER A 186 -3.38 -7.57 -4.88
N PHE A 187 -4.34 -6.68 -5.15
CA PHE A 187 -4.15 -5.22 -5.17
C PHE A 187 -5.02 -4.59 -4.10
N CYS A 188 -4.45 -3.82 -3.20
CA CYS A 188 -5.19 -3.26 -2.06
C CYS A 188 -5.06 -1.75 -1.97
N LEU A 189 -6.19 -1.12 -1.62
CA LEU A 189 -6.25 0.28 -1.20
C LEU A 189 -6.18 0.35 0.33
N ILE A 190 -5.30 1.20 0.83
CA ILE A 190 -5.02 1.37 2.26
C ILE A 190 -5.54 2.72 2.71
N ASN A 191 -6.44 2.70 3.69
CA ASN A 191 -6.99 3.92 4.25
C ASN A 191 -6.07 4.48 5.35
N PHE A 192 -5.47 5.65 5.09
CA PHE A 192 -4.63 6.37 6.04
C PHE A 192 -5.44 7.33 6.94
N GLY A 193 -6.77 7.38 6.80
CA GLY A 193 -7.61 8.34 7.51
C GLY A 193 -7.59 9.76 6.93
N SER A 194 -6.97 9.96 5.76
CA SER A 194 -6.84 11.25 5.10
C SER A 194 -7.56 11.24 3.74
N GLY A 195 -8.88 11.08 3.78
CA GLY A 195 -9.75 10.88 2.61
C GLY A 195 -10.22 9.43 2.49
N ILE A 196 -11.31 9.23 1.75
CA ILE A 196 -11.86 7.88 1.49
C ILE A 196 -11.14 7.30 0.27
N PRO A 197 -10.46 6.14 0.38
CA PRO A 197 -9.88 5.47 -0.77
C PRO A 197 -10.95 5.13 -1.81
N PHE A 198 -10.64 5.32 -3.07
CA PHE A 198 -11.51 4.94 -4.20
C PHE A 198 -10.68 4.52 -5.40
N ILE A 199 -11.31 3.93 -6.39
CA ILE A 199 -10.68 3.53 -7.66
C ILE A 199 -11.72 3.57 -8.79
N SER A 200 -11.31 4.06 -9.98
CA SER A 200 -12.16 4.13 -11.17
C SER A 200 -11.96 2.95 -12.11
N SER A 201 -10.72 2.51 -12.33
CA SER A 201 -10.45 1.31 -13.13
C SER A 201 -9.19 0.59 -12.68
N LEU A 202 -9.16 -0.72 -12.92
CA LEU A 202 -8.03 -1.60 -12.60
C LEU A 202 -7.75 -2.51 -13.79
N GLU A 203 -6.50 -2.52 -14.25
CA GLU A 203 -6.08 -3.23 -15.44
C GLU A 203 -4.89 -4.13 -15.13
N LEU A 204 -4.91 -5.37 -15.63
CA LEU A 204 -3.80 -6.31 -15.55
C LEU A 204 -3.44 -6.77 -16.96
N ARG A 205 -2.17 -6.65 -17.36
CA ARG A 205 -1.65 -6.94 -18.68
C ARG A 205 -0.51 -7.95 -18.59
N PRO A 206 -0.61 -9.13 -19.19
CA PRO A 206 0.49 -10.08 -19.19
C PRO A 206 1.64 -9.54 -20.05
N LEU A 207 2.86 -9.71 -19.56
CA LEU A 207 4.09 -9.40 -20.26
C LEU A 207 4.81 -10.69 -20.66
N GLN A 208 5.68 -10.63 -21.67
CA GLN A 208 6.59 -11.73 -21.94
C GLN A 208 7.62 -11.87 -20.84
N ASP A 209 8.01 -13.10 -20.53
CA ASP A 209 8.96 -13.38 -19.43
C ASP A 209 10.33 -12.73 -19.66
N THR A 210 10.72 -12.51 -20.91
CA THR A 210 11.96 -11.82 -21.30
C THR A 210 11.92 -10.31 -21.09
N MET A 211 10.72 -9.71 -21.08
CA MET A 211 10.59 -8.27 -20.90
C MET A 211 11.00 -7.84 -19.49
N TYR A 212 11.63 -6.68 -19.42
CA TYR A 212 12.07 -6.06 -18.14
C TYR A 212 12.84 -7.07 -17.28
N PRO A 213 14.05 -7.51 -17.69
CA PRO A 213 14.78 -8.62 -17.07
C PRO A 213 15.16 -8.37 -15.60
N PHE A 214 15.18 -7.13 -15.15
CA PHE A 214 15.42 -6.74 -13.76
C PHE A 214 14.19 -6.93 -12.85
N VAL A 215 12.98 -7.14 -13.40
CA VAL A 215 11.76 -7.44 -12.64
C VAL A 215 11.73 -8.94 -12.32
N ASN A 216 11.65 -9.26 -11.03
CA ASN A 216 11.63 -10.62 -10.51
C ASN A 216 10.79 -10.72 -9.23
N THR A 217 10.79 -11.85 -8.54
CA THR A 217 9.99 -12.06 -7.33
C THR A 217 10.38 -11.17 -6.16
N SER A 218 11.60 -10.61 -6.14
CA SER A 218 12.10 -9.73 -5.07
C SER A 218 12.10 -8.25 -5.47
N VAL A 219 11.96 -7.96 -6.78
CA VAL A 219 12.04 -6.61 -7.33
C VAL A 219 10.89 -6.39 -8.30
N SER A 220 10.01 -5.46 -7.96
CA SER A 220 9.03 -4.83 -8.84
C SER A 220 9.47 -3.39 -9.13
N VAL A 221 8.92 -2.77 -10.16
CA VAL A 221 9.22 -1.38 -10.48
C VAL A 221 7.95 -0.60 -10.75
N SER A 222 7.83 0.55 -10.09
CA SER A 222 6.72 1.48 -10.28
C SER A 222 7.04 2.45 -11.41
N TYR A 223 6.06 2.68 -12.28
CA TYR A 223 6.13 3.66 -13.34
C TYR A 223 6.40 5.06 -12.76
N PHE A 224 7.41 5.71 -13.29
CA PHE A 224 7.70 7.10 -12.98
C PHE A 224 7.42 8.00 -14.18
N LYS A 225 7.92 7.63 -15.36
CA LYS A 225 7.72 8.34 -16.63
C LYS A 225 7.98 7.41 -17.80
N ARG A 226 7.15 7.49 -18.86
CA ARG A 226 7.40 6.83 -20.14
C ARG A 226 7.04 7.80 -21.26
N CYS A 227 8.05 8.20 -22.01
CA CYS A 227 7.97 9.23 -23.04
C CYS A 227 8.21 8.68 -24.42
N ARG A 228 7.51 9.22 -25.39
CA ARG A 228 7.82 9.14 -26.82
C ARG A 228 8.07 10.52 -27.38
N PHE A 229 8.92 10.60 -28.40
CA PHE A 229 9.32 11.83 -29.05
C PHE A 229 8.92 11.83 -30.51
N GLY A 230 8.99 12.99 -31.17
CA GLY A 230 8.69 13.17 -32.58
C GLY A 230 7.49 14.07 -32.84
N ASN A 231 6.90 13.96 -34.03
CA ASN A 231 5.71 14.73 -34.39
C ASN A 231 4.45 14.04 -33.83
N ILE A 232 3.92 14.55 -32.75
CA ILE A 232 2.95 13.85 -31.92
C ILE A 232 1.64 14.65 -31.87
N THR A 233 0.55 14.02 -32.27
CA THR A 233 -0.80 14.58 -32.22
C THR A 233 -1.54 14.16 -30.96
N ASP A 234 -1.32 12.90 -30.50
CA ASP A 234 -2.04 12.37 -29.36
C ASP A 234 -1.25 12.49 -28.07
N PRO A 235 -1.87 12.85 -26.94
CA PRO A 235 -1.17 13.00 -25.67
C PRO A 235 -0.63 11.66 -25.14
N ILE A 236 -1.34 10.56 -25.37
CA ILE A 236 -0.97 9.20 -24.91
C ILE A 236 -1.18 8.21 -26.03
N THR A 237 -0.16 7.40 -26.32
CA THR A 237 -0.26 6.21 -27.18
C THR A 237 -0.32 4.97 -26.30
N ARG A 238 -1.25 4.07 -26.58
CA ARG A 238 -1.45 2.79 -25.89
C ARG A 238 -1.93 1.72 -26.86
N TYR A 239 -2.58 0.67 -26.40
CA TYR A 239 -3.23 -0.34 -27.24
C TYR A 239 -4.22 0.32 -28.23
N PRO A 240 -4.29 -0.08 -29.51
CA PRO A 240 -3.61 -1.24 -30.11
C PRO A 240 -2.19 -0.99 -30.64
N VAL A 241 -1.63 0.20 -30.53
CA VAL A 241 -0.27 0.51 -31.01
C VAL A 241 0.78 -0.22 -30.17
N ASP A 242 0.58 -0.29 -28.86
CA ASP A 242 1.39 -1.07 -27.93
C ASP A 242 0.63 -2.35 -27.53
N ASP A 243 1.12 -3.53 -27.95
CA ASP A 243 0.51 -4.83 -27.70
C ASP A 243 0.35 -5.14 -26.20
N TYR A 244 1.14 -4.49 -25.33
CA TYR A 244 1.11 -4.64 -23.86
C TYR A 244 0.31 -3.55 -23.17
N ASP A 245 -0.32 -2.65 -23.97
CA ASP A 245 -1.15 -1.55 -23.47
C ASP A 245 -0.42 -0.61 -22.50
N ARG A 246 0.90 -0.42 -22.69
CA ARG A 246 1.67 0.58 -21.93
C ARG A 246 1.29 1.98 -22.40
N PHE A 247 1.27 2.93 -21.47
CA PHE A 247 1.03 4.34 -21.77
C PHE A 247 2.35 5.01 -22.18
N TRP A 248 2.41 5.51 -23.41
CA TRP A 248 3.49 6.32 -23.93
C TRP A 248 3.04 7.75 -24.05
N GLU A 249 3.51 8.59 -23.12
CA GLU A 249 3.16 10.01 -23.10
C GLU A 249 3.93 10.77 -24.18
N SER A 250 3.27 11.79 -24.75
CA SER A 250 3.94 12.76 -25.60
C SER A 250 4.81 13.69 -24.76
N CYS A 251 6.12 13.63 -24.94
CA CYS A 251 7.05 14.48 -24.22
C CYS A 251 7.64 15.54 -25.13
N THR A 252 7.45 16.79 -24.76
CA THR A 252 8.06 17.96 -25.42
C THR A 252 8.88 18.73 -24.38
N PHE A 253 10.12 19.04 -24.72
CA PHE A 253 10.96 19.89 -23.88
C PHE A 253 11.11 21.25 -24.56
N THR A 254 10.38 22.23 -24.09
CA THR A 254 10.31 23.57 -24.67
C THR A 254 11.63 24.36 -24.57
N SER A 255 12.55 23.86 -23.73
CA SER A 255 13.86 24.53 -23.52
C SER A 255 14.85 24.32 -24.66
N TYR A 256 14.55 23.48 -25.65
CA TYR A 256 15.45 23.17 -26.76
C TYR A 256 14.70 23.21 -28.09
N PRO A 257 15.36 23.72 -29.17
CA PRO A 257 14.78 23.73 -30.51
C PRO A 257 14.89 22.36 -31.16
N PHE A 258 14.00 21.44 -30.75
CA PHE A 258 13.97 20.09 -31.32
C PHE A 258 13.48 20.10 -32.78
N ILE A 259 14.15 19.31 -33.59
CA ILE A 259 13.75 18.92 -34.94
C ILE A 259 13.17 17.51 -34.85
N ASN A 260 11.89 17.39 -35.21
CA ASN A 260 11.22 16.10 -35.20
C ASN A 260 11.40 15.43 -36.57
N LEU A 261 11.85 14.20 -36.56
CA LEU A 261 12.07 13.38 -37.76
C LEU A 261 11.19 12.13 -37.69
N ASN A 262 10.77 11.62 -38.82
CA ASN A 262 10.01 10.38 -38.93
C ASN A 262 10.44 9.52 -40.13
N THR A 263 10.11 8.24 -40.09
CA THR A 263 10.32 7.31 -41.17
C THR A 263 9.12 6.38 -41.31
N ASN A 264 8.82 5.97 -42.55
CA ASN A 264 7.81 4.94 -42.83
C ASN A 264 8.42 3.52 -42.87
N LYS A 265 9.74 3.41 -42.67
CA LYS A 265 10.42 2.11 -42.67
C LYS A 265 10.15 1.40 -41.34
N ASN A 266 9.98 0.09 -41.36
CA ASN A 266 9.83 -0.69 -40.16
C ASN A 266 11.15 -0.65 -39.33
N VAL A 267 11.03 -0.40 -38.04
CA VAL A 267 12.13 -0.48 -37.07
C VAL A 267 12.01 -1.82 -36.37
N GLY A 268 13.03 -2.64 -36.51
CA GLY A 268 13.08 -3.98 -35.92
C GLY A 268 13.89 -4.03 -34.64
N SER A 269 13.85 -5.17 -33.96
CA SER A 269 14.79 -5.54 -32.90
C SER A 269 15.74 -6.61 -33.41
N LEU A 270 16.98 -6.58 -32.97
CA LEU A 270 17.91 -7.68 -33.20
C LEU A 270 17.39 -8.94 -32.50
N PRO A 271 17.56 -10.14 -33.10
CA PRO A 271 17.25 -11.38 -32.41
C PRO A 271 18.05 -11.45 -31.09
N GLY A 272 17.34 -11.63 -29.98
CA GLY A 272 17.92 -11.66 -28.63
C GLY A 272 18.02 -10.30 -27.93
N ASN A 273 17.63 -9.19 -28.53
CA ASN A 273 17.64 -7.84 -27.95
C ASN A 273 16.22 -7.25 -27.84
N ASN A 274 15.28 -8.04 -27.34
CA ASN A 274 13.88 -7.65 -27.27
C ASN A 274 13.36 -7.49 -25.83
N ASP A 275 14.26 -7.02 -24.94
CA ASP A 275 13.99 -6.91 -23.50
C ASP A 275 12.82 -5.95 -23.17
N PHE A 276 12.41 -5.08 -24.10
CA PHE A 276 11.40 -4.07 -23.87
C PHE A 276 10.25 -4.08 -24.87
N ASN A 277 10.37 -4.76 -26.00
CA ASN A 277 9.34 -4.83 -27.05
C ASN A 277 8.72 -3.45 -27.35
N VAL A 278 9.54 -2.44 -27.59
CA VAL A 278 9.07 -1.09 -27.92
C VAL A 278 8.38 -1.11 -29.28
N PRO A 279 7.14 -0.57 -29.40
CA PRO A 279 6.41 -0.57 -30.67
C PRO A 279 7.18 0.15 -31.79
N SER A 280 7.20 -0.46 -33.00
CA SER A 280 7.84 0.14 -34.17
C SER A 280 7.29 1.54 -34.47
N ALA A 281 5.99 1.75 -34.31
CA ALA A 281 5.35 3.05 -34.52
C ALA A 281 5.92 4.18 -33.63
N ILE A 282 6.38 3.84 -32.42
CA ILE A 282 7.04 4.79 -31.51
C ILE A 282 8.48 5.04 -31.99
N LEU A 283 9.20 4.00 -32.38
CA LEU A 283 10.59 4.09 -32.82
C LEU A 283 10.75 4.74 -34.21
N GLN A 284 9.71 4.75 -35.03
CA GLN A 284 9.67 5.44 -36.32
C GLN A 284 9.72 6.94 -36.20
N GLN A 285 9.61 7.48 -35.00
CA GLN A 285 9.66 8.91 -34.70
C GLN A 285 10.84 9.20 -33.77
N THR A 286 11.47 10.36 -33.93
CA THR A 286 12.58 10.78 -33.11
C THR A 286 12.65 12.30 -33.03
N SER A 287 13.24 12.82 -31.96
CA SER A 287 13.61 14.23 -31.85
C SER A 287 15.13 14.36 -31.77
N THR A 288 15.67 15.33 -32.48
CA THR A 288 17.09 15.69 -32.46
C THR A 288 17.21 17.20 -32.42
N LEU A 289 18.41 17.74 -32.31
CA LEU A 289 18.66 19.16 -32.33
C LEU A 289 19.17 19.63 -33.73
N ASP A 290 19.15 20.92 -33.96
CA ASP A 290 19.91 21.52 -35.04
C ASP A 290 21.43 21.29 -34.82
N THR A 291 22.20 21.22 -35.90
CA THR A 291 23.65 20.93 -35.87
C THR A 291 24.48 21.95 -35.08
N ASN A 292 23.96 23.13 -34.83
CA ASN A 292 24.56 24.18 -34.00
C ASN A 292 24.56 23.85 -32.51
N TYR A 293 23.78 22.84 -32.09
CA TYR A 293 23.67 22.42 -30.70
C TYR A 293 24.38 21.07 -30.50
N SER A 294 25.11 20.94 -29.39
CA SER A 294 25.83 19.71 -29.05
C SER A 294 25.10 18.83 -28.05
N ARG A 295 24.22 19.40 -27.22
CA ARG A 295 23.61 18.69 -26.10
C ARG A 295 22.18 19.12 -25.81
N PHE A 296 21.44 18.22 -25.20
CA PHE A 296 20.17 18.53 -24.50
C PHE A 296 20.07 17.72 -23.21
N SER A 297 19.27 18.22 -22.27
CA SER A 297 19.01 17.56 -21.00
C SER A 297 17.52 17.27 -20.82
N ILE A 298 17.22 16.13 -20.24
CA ILE A 298 15.89 15.68 -19.86
C ILE A 298 15.79 15.74 -18.34
N ASN A 299 14.88 16.57 -17.83
CA ASN A 299 14.52 16.53 -16.41
C ASN A 299 13.23 15.76 -16.24
N VAL A 300 13.28 14.64 -15.50
CA VAL A 300 12.09 13.83 -15.23
C VAL A 300 11.37 14.24 -13.95
N ALA A 301 12.00 15.04 -13.07
CA ALA A 301 11.33 15.66 -11.94
C ALA A 301 10.39 16.75 -12.42
N SER A 302 9.09 16.57 -12.27
CA SER A 302 8.11 17.63 -12.49
C SER A 302 7.86 18.41 -11.20
N ALA A 303 7.35 19.65 -11.33
CA ALA A 303 6.95 20.49 -10.18
C ALA A 303 5.89 19.81 -9.29
N TYR A 304 5.16 18.84 -9.83
CA TYR A 304 4.12 18.09 -9.14
C TYR A 304 4.64 16.83 -8.43
N ASN A 305 5.87 16.37 -8.70
CA ASN A 305 6.43 15.17 -8.11
C ASN A 305 7.62 15.50 -7.21
N LYS A 306 7.35 16.13 -6.06
CA LYS A 306 8.36 16.45 -5.04
C LYS A 306 9.03 15.21 -4.45
N ASP A 307 8.39 14.04 -4.58
CA ASP A 307 8.93 12.77 -4.07
C ASP A 307 10.01 12.18 -4.99
N ALA A 308 10.17 12.69 -6.21
CA ALA A 308 11.20 12.22 -7.16
C ALA A 308 12.61 12.22 -6.56
N LEU A 309 12.92 13.23 -5.74
CA LEU A 309 14.23 13.37 -5.09
C LEU A 309 14.50 12.30 -4.02
N SER A 310 13.49 11.59 -3.56
CA SER A 310 13.61 10.51 -2.57
C SER A 310 13.69 9.11 -3.18
N LEU A 311 13.40 8.98 -4.48
CA LEU A 311 13.31 7.69 -5.17
C LEU A 311 14.65 7.29 -5.80
N GLN A 312 14.88 6.00 -5.88
CA GLN A 312 15.93 5.40 -6.70
C GLN A 312 15.34 5.10 -8.08
N LEU A 313 15.85 5.74 -9.12
CA LEU A 313 15.31 5.66 -10.47
C LEU A 313 16.14 4.73 -11.36
N LEU A 314 15.49 4.04 -12.27
CA LEU A 314 16.09 3.23 -13.33
C LEU A 314 15.66 3.84 -14.68
N PRO A 315 16.55 4.57 -15.37
CA PRO A 315 16.28 5.07 -16.73
C PRO A 315 16.58 4.01 -17.77
N ILE A 316 15.75 3.96 -18.80
CA ILE A 316 15.88 3.14 -19.99
C ILE A 316 15.70 4.04 -21.20
N PHE A 317 16.71 4.16 -22.04
CA PHE A 317 16.67 5.00 -23.23
C PHE A 317 16.54 4.11 -24.46
N HIS A 318 15.64 4.46 -25.38
CA HIS A 318 15.42 3.75 -26.64
C HIS A 318 15.80 4.63 -27.81
N PHE A 319 16.70 4.13 -28.62
CA PHE A 319 17.28 4.83 -29.75
C PHE A 319 17.13 4.01 -31.02
N THR A 320 16.99 4.69 -32.14
CA THR A 320 17.18 4.14 -33.48
C THR A 320 17.59 5.28 -34.43
N GLU A 321 18.55 5.04 -35.29
CA GLU A 321 18.85 5.96 -36.39
C GLU A 321 17.86 5.70 -37.52
N ILE A 322 16.97 6.67 -37.79
CA ILE A 322 15.87 6.49 -38.75
C ILE A 322 16.27 6.79 -40.20
N ASN A 323 17.40 7.44 -40.45
CA ASN A 323 17.82 7.86 -41.78
C ASN A 323 18.40 6.73 -42.65
N GLY A 324 18.56 5.52 -42.13
CA GLY A 324 19.00 4.33 -42.90
C GLY A 324 20.40 4.38 -43.55
N SER A 325 21.05 5.55 -43.61
CA SER A 325 22.46 5.76 -43.89
C SER A 325 23.22 5.67 -42.59
N ASN A 326 24.46 5.24 -42.59
CA ASN A 326 25.30 5.18 -41.41
C ASN A 326 25.84 6.61 -41.08
N PRO A 327 25.03 7.51 -40.50
CA PRO A 327 25.48 8.85 -40.19
C PRO A 327 26.50 8.75 -39.04
N ASN A 328 27.55 9.56 -39.09
CA ASN A 328 28.52 9.65 -38.02
C ASN A 328 27.89 10.40 -36.83
N ARG A 329 26.93 9.74 -36.13
CA ARG A 329 26.29 10.24 -34.91
C ARG A 329 26.83 9.45 -33.72
N ARG A 330 27.43 10.17 -32.77
CA ARG A 330 27.97 9.59 -31.55
C ARG A 330 27.82 10.55 -30.39
N PHE A 331 27.36 10.06 -29.26
CA PHE A 331 27.13 10.89 -28.07
C PHE A 331 27.31 10.08 -26.77
N ASP A 332 27.51 10.82 -25.70
CA ASP A 332 27.59 10.32 -24.32
C ASP A 332 26.27 10.61 -23.61
N ILE A 333 25.93 9.77 -22.63
CA ILE A 333 24.74 9.95 -21.76
C ILE A 333 25.23 10.09 -20.33
N PHE A 334 24.81 11.16 -19.68
CA PHE A 334 25.16 11.50 -18.30
C PHE A 334 23.92 11.49 -17.40
N SER A 335 24.10 11.17 -16.11
CA SER A 335 23.13 11.46 -15.04
C SER A 335 23.83 12.34 -14.01
N THR A 336 23.27 13.52 -13.72
CA THR A 336 23.77 14.46 -12.70
C THR A 336 25.29 14.71 -12.79
N GLY A 337 25.83 14.69 -14.04
CA GLY A 337 27.25 14.89 -14.31
C GLY A 337 28.11 13.62 -14.36
N GLU A 338 27.60 12.46 -13.93
CA GLU A 338 28.28 11.18 -14.06
C GLU A 338 27.97 10.50 -15.40
N VAL A 339 28.97 9.85 -15.99
CA VAL A 339 28.81 9.13 -17.27
C VAL A 339 28.03 7.85 -17.06
N LEU A 340 26.84 7.77 -17.64
CA LEU A 340 26.07 6.53 -17.72
C LEU A 340 26.55 5.65 -18.89
N PHE A 341 26.66 6.23 -20.08
CA PHE A 341 27.09 5.53 -21.29
C PHE A 341 28.00 6.45 -22.11
N GLN A 342 29.12 5.90 -22.62
CA GLN A 342 30.11 6.64 -23.36
C GLN A 342 30.16 6.20 -24.81
N GLY A 343 30.24 7.17 -25.73
CA GLY A 343 30.50 6.97 -27.15
C GLY A 343 29.46 6.13 -27.88
N PHE A 344 28.19 6.23 -27.46
CA PHE A 344 27.10 5.46 -28.06
C PHE A 344 26.73 5.99 -29.47
N SER A 345 26.45 5.06 -30.40
CA SER A 345 26.03 5.33 -31.76
C SER A 345 24.78 4.48 -32.06
N PRO A 346 23.61 5.11 -32.37
CA PRO A 346 22.38 4.37 -32.64
C PRO A 346 22.46 3.53 -33.92
N SER A 347 21.91 2.32 -33.87
CA SER A 347 21.84 1.40 -35.01
C SER A 347 20.77 1.86 -36.03
N PRO A 348 21.07 1.80 -37.35
CA PRO A 348 20.10 2.16 -38.37
C PRO A 348 18.90 1.21 -38.41
N LEU A 349 17.67 1.73 -38.28
CA LEU A 349 16.39 1.02 -38.31
C LEU A 349 16.31 -0.22 -37.39
N GLN A 350 17.09 -0.20 -36.31
CA GLN A 350 17.08 -1.17 -35.24
C GLN A 350 16.99 -0.47 -33.91
N VAL A 351 16.30 -1.04 -32.93
CA VAL A 351 16.20 -0.47 -31.60
C VAL A 351 17.43 -0.84 -30.77
N ASP A 352 18.03 0.16 -30.18
CA ASP A 352 19.04 0.03 -29.13
C ASP A 352 18.43 0.54 -27.82
N SER A 353 18.30 -0.35 -26.84
CA SER A 353 17.78 -0.01 -25.50
C SER A 353 18.92 0.03 -24.50
N MET A 354 19.19 1.23 -24.00
CA MET A 354 20.33 1.50 -23.13
C MET A 354 19.86 1.62 -21.67
N TYR A 355 20.27 0.70 -20.82
CA TYR A 355 19.98 0.69 -19.40
C TYR A 355 21.10 -0.04 -18.64
N LYS A 356 21.24 0.23 -17.33
CA LYS A 356 22.16 -0.49 -16.47
C LYS A 356 21.38 -1.52 -15.64
N SER A 357 21.50 -2.80 -16.00
CA SER A 357 20.76 -3.88 -15.33
C SER A 357 21.08 -3.94 -13.84
N GLY A 358 20.02 -3.92 -13.00
CA GLY A 358 20.15 -4.03 -11.55
C GLY A 358 20.80 -2.83 -10.85
N GLN A 359 21.11 -1.76 -11.57
CA GLN A 359 21.68 -0.54 -10.99
C GLN A 359 20.65 0.60 -11.04
N PHE A 360 20.03 0.86 -9.90
CA PHE A 360 19.23 2.06 -9.72
C PHE A 360 20.13 3.24 -9.41
N LEU A 361 19.79 4.42 -9.94
CA LEU A 361 20.52 5.66 -9.68
C LEU A 361 20.42 6.06 -8.21
N GLN A 362 21.33 6.93 -7.78
CA GLN A 362 21.24 7.52 -6.45
C GLN A 362 19.96 8.37 -6.33
N LYS A 363 19.47 8.53 -5.10
CA LYS A 363 18.32 9.37 -4.82
C LYS A 363 18.60 10.80 -5.26
N GLY A 364 17.64 11.40 -5.99
CA GLY A 364 17.78 12.77 -6.49
C GLY A 364 18.32 12.89 -7.91
N ASP A 365 18.82 11.84 -8.51
CA ASP A 365 19.29 11.84 -9.90
C ASP A 365 18.13 11.83 -10.88
N THR A 366 17.69 13.04 -11.28
CA THR A 366 16.53 13.24 -12.16
C THR A 366 16.89 13.91 -13.49
N PHE A 367 18.15 14.29 -13.67
CA PHE A 367 18.65 14.94 -14.88
C PHE A 367 19.49 13.98 -15.72
N PHE A 368 19.12 13.87 -17.01
CA PHE A 368 19.85 13.10 -18.01
C PHE A 368 20.30 14.02 -19.13
N THR A 369 21.59 14.06 -19.40
CA THR A 369 22.17 14.88 -20.48
C THR A 369 22.72 13.97 -21.56
N LEU A 370 22.32 14.22 -22.80
CA LEU A 370 22.89 13.61 -24.00
C LEU A 370 23.79 14.65 -24.66
N ASP A 371 25.10 14.34 -24.81
CA ASP A 371 26.09 15.27 -25.32
C ASP A 371 26.90 14.66 -26.47
N LYS A 372 27.01 15.39 -27.58
CA LYS A 372 27.72 14.96 -28.79
C LYS A 372 29.21 14.74 -28.49
N THR A 373 29.75 13.58 -28.83
CA THR A 373 31.19 13.31 -28.71
C THR A 373 32.01 14.08 -29.74
N PRO A 374 33.28 14.42 -29.45
CA PRO A 374 34.20 14.95 -30.43
C PRO A 374 34.29 14.04 -31.67
N GLY A 375 34.21 14.62 -32.87
CA GLY A 375 34.24 13.89 -34.14
C GLY A 375 32.87 13.38 -34.64
N SER A 376 31.81 13.49 -33.83
CA SER A 376 30.45 13.26 -34.34
C SER A 376 30.00 14.41 -35.24
N SER A 377 29.42 14.08 -36.39
CA SER A 377 28.88 15.11 -37.32
C SER A 377 27.48 15.57 -36.94
N LEU A 378 26.72 14.76 -36.22
CA LEU A 378 25.31 15.02 -35.87
C LEU A 378 25.12 15.13 -34.37
N PRO A 379 24.16 15.94 -33.89
CA PRO A 379 23.78 16.04 -32.48
C PRO A 379 23.07 14.76 -32.01
N PRO A 380 22.94 14.56 -30.68
CA PRO A 380 22.17 13.43 -30.14
C PRO A 380 20.72 13.41 -30.65
N LEU A 381 20.13 12.21 -30.71
CA LEU A 381 18.70 12.01 -30.95
C LEU A 381 18.09 11.18 -29.82
N ILE A 382 16.74 11.16 -29.75
CA ILE A 382 16.00 10.27 -28.84
C ILE A 382 14.66 9.90 -29.47
N ASN A 383 14.30 8.61 -29.38
CA ASN A 383 13.00 8.10 -29.84
C ASN A 383 12.02 7.95 -28.69
N ALA A 384 12.45 7.30 -27.60
CA ALA A 384 11.65 7.11 -26.41
C ALA A 384 12.53 6.91 -25.18
N PHE A 385 11.96 7.09 -24.00
CA PHE A 385 12.59 6.67 -22.76
C PHE A 385 11.54 6.23 -21.72
N GLU A 386 11.97 5.36 -20.82
CA GLU A 386 11.20 4.92 -19.66
C GLU A 386 12.00 5.17 -18.40
N VAL A 387 11.32 5.56 -17.33
CA VAL A 387 11.92 5.71 -16.00
C VAL A 387 11.03 5.02 -14.98
N TYR A 388 11.63 4.21 -14.16
CA TYR A 388 10.95 3.46 -13.12
C TYR A 388 11.58 3.73 -11.76
N SER A 389 10.79 3.61 -10.69
CA SER A 389 11.29 3.57 -9.32
C SER A 389 11.24 2.16 -8.75
N LEU A 390 12.19 1.87 -7.85
CA LEU A 390 12.30 0.57 -7.20
C LEU A 390 11.15 0.32 -6.22
N VAL A 391 10.54 -0.86 -6.31
CA VAL A 391 9.61 -1.41 -5.31
C VAL A 391 10.19 -2.73 -4.81
N GLN A 392 10.72 -2.70 -3.60
CA GLN A 392 11.26 -3.91 -2.96
C GLN A 392 10.09 -4.83 -2.56
N MET A 393 10.15 -6.09 -2.97
CA MET A 393 9.13 -7.09 -2.68
C MET A 393 9.58 -7.99 -1.54
N GLU A 394 8.80 -8.01 -0.45
CA GLU A 394 8.95 -8.98 0.62
C GLU A 394 8.15 -10.24 0.27
N ASN A 395 8.78 -11.41 0.42
CA ASN A 395 8.16 -12.70 0.09
C ASN A 395 7.46 -13.36 1.29
N LEU A 396 7.43 -12.67 2.45
CA LEU A 396 6.80 -13.19 3.66
C LEU A 396 5.28 -12.97 3.59
N THR A 397 4.56 -14.05 3.35
CA THR A 397 3.09 -14.11 3.39
C THR A 397 2.67 -15.13 4.44
N THR A 398 1.39 -15.12 4.85
CA THR A 398 0.84 -16.21 5.70
C THR A 398 1.06 -17.57 5.05
N ASP A 399 1.29 -18.61 5.85
CA ASP A 399 1.40 -20.00 5.38
C ASP A 399 0.24 -20.36 4.44
N PHE A 400 0.57 -20.98 3.31
CA PHE A 400 -0.40 -21.29 2.25
C PHE A 400 -1.60 -22.11 2.74
N ASN A 401 -1.37 -23.12 3.60
CA ASN A 401 -2.44 -23.96 4.12
C ASN A 401 -3.34 -23.17 5.07
N ASP A 402 -2.76 -22.29 5.90
CA ASP A 402 -3.53 -21.43 6.80
C ASP A 402 -4.39 -20.44 6.01
N VAL A 403 -3.84 -19.81 4.95
CA VAL A 403 -4.59 -18.92 4.03
C VAL A 403 -5.74 -19.67 3.36
N TYR A 404 -5.47 -20.86 2.82
CA TYR A 404 -6.48 -21.66 2.14
C TYR A 404 -7.62 -22.01 3.10
N ASN A 405 -7.29 -22.57 4.26
CA ASN A 405 -8.29 -23.02 5.22
C ASN A 405 -9.11 -21.87 5.83
N ILE A 406 -8.48 -20.73 6.17
CA ILE A 406 -9.22 -19.59 6.74
C ILE A 406 -10.16 -18.94 5.72
N LYS A 407 -9.78 -18.88 4.44
CA LYS A 407 -10.68 -18.43 3.36
C LYS A 407 -11.87 -19.37 3.18
N GLN A 408 -11.65 -20.68 3.25
CA GLN A 408 -12.75 -21.64 3.19
C GLN A 408 -13.69 -21.54 4.40
N ILE A 409 -13.15 -21.27 5.60
CA ILE A 409 -13.95 -21.00 6.80
C ILE A 409 -14.79 -19.73 6.64
N LYS A 410 -14.19 -18.66 6.07
CA LYS A 410 -14.89 -17.44 5.72
C LYS A 410 -16.10 -17.71 4.82
N THR A 411 -15.89 -18.50 3.77
CA THR A 411 -16.96 -18.88 2.82
C THR A 411 -18.01 -19.78 3.49
N HIS A 412 -17.59 -20.81 4.25
CA HIS A 412 -18.50 -21.77 4.91
C HIS A 412 -19.50 -21.09 5.85
N TYR A 413 -19.02 -20.10 6.61
CA TYR A 413 -19.86 -19.38 7.57
C TYR A 413 -20.43 -18.06 7.01
N ASN A 414 -20.19 -17.76 5.72
CA ASN A 414 -20.58 -16.50 5.08
C ASN A 414 -20.16 -15.26 5.91
N LEU A 415 -18.90 -15.23 6.33
CA LEU A 415 -18.37 -14.18 7.18
C LEU A 415 -18.13 -12.90 6.39
N ALA A 416 -18.95 -11.89 6.63
CA ALA A 416 -18.83 -10.56 6.01
C ALA A 416 -18.07 -9.59 6.95
N ARG A 417 -16.78 -9.85 7.22
CA ARG A 417 -15.94 -8.94 8.00
C ARG A 417 -15.11 -8.05 7.07
N THR A 418 -15.26 -6.74 7.18
CA THR A 418 -14.55 -5.76 6.35
C THR A 418 -13.03 -5.84 6.50
N SER A 419 -12.52 -6.25 7.68
CA SER A 419 -11.09 -6.44 7.91
C SER A 419 -10.50 -7.71 7.28
N TRP A 420 -11.35 -8.65 6.80
CA TRP A 420 -10.90 -9.93 6.25
C TRP A 420 -10.62 -9.84 4.75
N ASN A 421 -9.69 -8.96 4.38
CA ASN A 421 -9.22 -8.72 3.03
C ASN A 421 -7.70 -8.87 2.93
N GLY A 422 -7.18 -9.28 1.78
CA GLY A 422 -5.75 -9.51 1.54
C GLY A 422 -5.19 -10.70 2.33
N ASP A 423 -3.91 -10.62 2.73
CA ASP A 423 -3.25 -11.67 3.51
C ASP A 423 -3.72 -11.65 4.98
N PRO A 424 -3.99 -12.82 5.61
CA PRO A 424 -4.52 -12.88 6.97
C PRO A 424 -3.59 -12.32 8.06
N CYS A 425 -2.27 -12.52 7.95
CA CYS A 425 -1.30 -12.16 8.98
C CYS A 425 -0.38 -11.00 8.58
N TRP A 426 -0.25 -10.69 7.28
CA TRP A 426 0.76 -9.76 6.79
C TRP A 426 0.19 -8.68 5.87
N PRO A 427 0.63 -7.42 5.93
CA PRO A 427 1.46 -6.83 6.99
C PRO A 427 0.78 -6.87 8.36
N ARG A 428 1.57 -6.87 9.45
CA ARG A 428 1.05 -7.08 10.82
C ARG A 428 -0.04 -6.09 11.23
N GLU A 429 0.10 -4.84 10.81
CA GLU A 429 -0.84 -3.75 11.09
C GLU A 429 -2.22 -3.94 10.43
N TYR A 430 -2.29 -4.79 9.40
CA TYR A 430 -3.53 -5.12 8.68
C TYR A 430 -3.94 -6.58 8.85
N SER A 431 -3.44 -7.27 9.88
CA SER A 431 -3.87 -8.65 10.18
C SER A 431 -5.37 -8.71 10.41
N TRP A 432 -5.98 -9.81 10.00
CA TRP A 432 -7.42 -9.98 10.09
C TRP A 432 -7.91 -9.95 11.54
N GLU A 433 -9.00 -9.22 11.79
CA GLU A 433 -9.61 -9.13 13.11
C GLU A 433 -10.00 -10.51 13.66
N GLY A 434 -9.63 -10.77 14.91
CA GLY A 434 -9.88 -12.06 15.57
C GLY A 434 -8.82 -13.11 15.28
N LEU A 435 -7.79 -12.81 14.47
CA LEU A 435 -6.63 -13.68 14.31
C LEU A 435 -5.47 -13.21 15.19
N THR A 436 -4.66 -14.18 15.64
CA THR A 436 -3.30 -13.93 16.11
C THR A 436 -2.38 -14.88 15.37
N CYS A 437 -1.27 -14.32 14.87
CA CYS A 437 -0.30 -15.06 14.10
C CYS A 437 1.03 -15.17 14.85
N ASP A 438 1.71 -16.29 14.67
CA ASP A 438 3.05 -16.51 15.18
C ASP A 438 4.09 -16.05 14.16
N TYR A 439 4.93 -15.08 14.55
CA TYR A 439 6.02 -14.50 13.77
C TYR A 439 7.39 -14.84 14.37
N SER A 440 7.47 -15.79 15.29
CA SER A 440 8.69 -16.10 16.07
C SER A 440 9.84 -16.61 15.20
N LYS A 441 9.53 -17.18 14.03
CA LYS A 441 10.51 -17.74 13.10
C LYS A 441 10.76 -16.77 11.96
N SER A 442 11.84 -15.99 12.02
CA SER A 442 12.18 -14.91 11.09
C SER A 442 12.27 -15.32 9.60
N ASN A 443 12.52 -16.60 9.31
CA ASN A 443 12.67 -17.11 7.93
C ASN A 443 11.53 -18.06 7.50
N GLN A 444 10.40 -18.09 8.22
CA GLN A 444 9.24 -18.90 7.87
C GLN A 444 8.00 -18.04 7.78
N ASN A 445 7.09 -18.44 6.92
CA ASN A 445 5.79 -17.83 6.79
C ASN A 445 5.03 -17.86 8.13
N PRO A 446 4.42 -16.76 8.59
CA PRO A 446 3.65 -16.72 9.82
C PRO A 446 2.49 -17.71 9.79
N ARG A 447 2.22 -18.31 10.95
CA ARG A 447 1.16 -19.31 11.15
C ARG A 447 0.03 -18.71 11.99
N ILE A 448 -1.22 -19.05 11.66
CA ILE A 448 -2.39 -18.65 12.46
C ILE A 448 -2.44 -19.53 13.70
N VAL A 449 -2.24 -18.94 14.89
CA VAL A 449 -2.25 -19.65 16.18
C VAL A 449 -3.51 -19.39 17.01
N THR A 450 -4.21 -18.27 16.77
CA THR A 450 -5.49 -17.95 17.42
C THR A 450 -6.54 -17.58 16.39
N LEU A 451 -7.76 -18.11 16.57
CA LEU A 451 -8.93 -17.72 15.79
C LEU A 451 -10.09 -17.43 16.76
N ASN A 452 -10.49 -16.15 16.84
CA ASN A 452 -11.62 -15.70 17.65
C ASN A 452 -12.80 -15.30 16.75
N LEU A 453 -13.82 -16.14 16.71
CA LEU A 453 -15.09 -15.95 16.03
C LEU A 453 -16.26 -15.92 17.02
N SER A 454 -16.03 -15.54 18.28
CA SER A 454 -17.11 -15.41 19.26
C SER A 454 -18.13 -14.34 18.82
N THR A 455 -19.39 -14.54 19.15
CA THR A 455 -20.50 -13.58 18.85
C THR A 455 -20.58 -13.15 17.39
N SER A 456 -20.19 -14.02 16.46
CA SER A 456 -20.18 -13.74 15.01
C SER A 456 -21.43 -14.21 14.28
N GLY A 457 -22.45 -14.68 15.00
CA GLY A 457 -23.73 -15.14 14.41
C GLY A 457 -23.62 -16.47 13.64
N LEU A 458 -22.52 -17.21 13.78
CA LEU A 458 -22.24 -18.43 13.03
C LEU A 458 -23.25 -19.51 13.36
N GLY A 459 -23.81 -20.15 12.34
CA GLY A 459 -24.78 -21.22 12.51
C GLY A 459 -24.40 -22.49 11.75
N GLY A 460 -25.12 -23.58 12.05
CA GLY A 460 -24.95 -24.85 11.39
C GLY A 460 -23.79 -25.68 11.94
N ARG A 461 -23.30 -26.59 11.10
CA ARG A 461 -22.31 -27.60 11.53
C ARG A 461 -20.91 -27.03 11.70
N PHE A 462 -20.15 -27.66 12.54
CA PHE A 462 -18.73 -27.36 12.74
C PHE A 462 -17.94 -27.50 11.41
N ALA A 463 -17.18 -26.48 11.03
CA ALA A 463 -16.41 -26.50 9.77
C ALA A 463 -15.27 -27.52 9.84
N ILE A 464 -15.36 -28.57 9.04
CA ILE A 464 -14.37 -29.66 8.99
C ILE A 464 -12.97 -29.15 8.63
N LEU A 465 -12.89 -28.07 7.85
CA LEU A 465 -11.64 -27.45 7.38
C LEU A 465 -10.76 -26.91 8.50
N LEU A 466 -11.33 -26.68 9.69
CA LEU A 466 -10.58 -26.31 10.89
C LEU A 466 -9.62 -27.40 11.34
N MET A 467 -9.88 -28.68 10.94
CA MET A 467 -8.99 -29.81 11.25
C MET A 467 -7.61 -29.66 10.60
N ASN A 468 -7.52 -28.92 9.48
CA ASN A 468 -6.29 -28.75 8.72
C ASN A 468 -5.42 -27.60 9.25
N MET A 469 -5.93 -26.77 10.17
CA MET A 469 -5.18 -25.69 10.79
C MET A 469 -4.35 -26.21 11.98
N MET A 470 -3.26 -26.88 11.67
CA MET A 470 -2.44 -27.59 12.67
C MET A 470 -1.75 -26.69 13.68
N SER A 471 -1.43 -25.46 13.32
CA SER A 471 -0.79 -24.48 14.20
C SER A 471 -1.77 -23.76 15.13
N LEU A 472 -3.09 -23.99 14.97
CA LEU A 472 -4.09 -23.31 15.77
C LEU A 472 -4.06 -23.84 17.22
N GLU A 473 -3.77 -22.97 18.18
CA GLU A 473 -3.67 -23.27 19.62
C GLU A 473 -4.89 -22.78 20.40
N ASN A 474 -5.50 -21.68 19.94
CA ASN A 474 -6.67 -21.09 20.59
C ASN A 474 -7.80 -20.89 19.57
N PHE A 475 -8.95 -21.47 19.85
CA PHE A 475 -10.12 -21.36 19.01
C PHE A 475 -11.36 -21.01 19.81
N ASN A 476 -11.89 -19.82 19.58
CA ASN A 476 -13.07 -19.31 20.29
C ASN A 476 -14.24 -19.13 19.33
N LEU A 477 -15.27 -19.96 19.52
CA LEU A 477 -16.56 -19.92 18.82
C LEU A 477 -17.72 -19.61 19.77
N SER A 478 -17.46 -19.12 20.99
CA SER A 478 -18.50 -18.88 21.99
C SER A 478 -19.61 -17.94 21.50
N ASN A 479 -20.82 -18.12 22.03
CA ASN A 479 -21.99 -17.30 21.74
C ASN A 479 -22.34 -17.23 20.24
N ASN A 480 -22.37 -18.38 19.57
CA ASN A 480 -22.82 -18.57 18.20
C ASN A 480 -24.01 -19.53 18.15
N LYS A 481 -24.39 -20.02 16.99
CA LYS A 481 -25.50 -20.92 16.74
C LYS A 481 -25.04 -22.27 16.16
N ILE A 482 -23.88 -22.76 16.58
CA ILE A 482 -23.30 -24.02 16.11
C ILE A 482 -24.04 -25.21 16.77
N ASP A 483 -24.57 -26.14 15.95
CA ASP A 483 -25.47 -27.21 16.39
C ASP A 483 -24.97 -28.62 16.08
N GLY A 484 -23.98 -28.78 15.24
CA GLY A 484 -23.47 -30.10 14.82
C GLY A 484 -22.44 -30.71 15.78
N PRO A 485 -22.12 -32.00 15.61
CA PRO A 485 -21.12 -32.69 16.43
C PRO A 485 -19.73 -32.08 16.18
N ILE A 486 -18.95 -32.00 17.26
CA ILE A 486 -17.54 -31.58 17.16
C ILE A 486 -16.74 -32.74 16.55
N PRO A 487 -15.91 -32.45 15.50
CA PRO A 487 -15.09 -33.52 14.89
C PRO A 487 -14.15 -34.15 15.89
N TYR A 488 -14.05 -35.50 15.86
CA TYR A 488 -13.25 -36.27 16.80
C TYR A 488 -11.80 -35.82 16.90
N TYR A 489 -11.19 -35.46 15.76
CA TYR A 489 -9.81 -34.94 15.71
C TYR A 489 -9.61 -33.64 16.52
N ILE A 490 -10.60 -32.75 16.49
CA ILE A 490 -10.57 -31.52 17.30
C ILE A 490 -10.61 -31.87 18.79
N LEU A 491 -11.48 -32.82 19.16
CA LEU A 491 -11.57 -33.31 20.56
C LEU A 491 -10.27 -33.94 21.03
N GLN A 492 -9.58 -34.72 20.18
CA GLN A 492 -8.27 -35.28 20.49
C GLN A 492 -7.24 -34.17 20.79
N ARG A 493 -7.20 -33.10 19.99
CA ARG A 493 -6.29 -31.97 20.23
C ARG A 493 -6.61 -31.22 21.52
N VAL A 494 -7.90 -31.09 21.85
CA VAL A 494 -8.34 -30.49 23.13
C VAL A 494 -7.92 -31.36 24.30
N GLN A 495 -8.11 -32.70 24.24
CA GLN A 495 -7.71 -33.65 25.27
C GLN A 495 -6.19 -33.70 25.45
N ALA A 496 -5.43 -33.59 24.36
CA ALA A 496 -3.98 -33.51 24.39
C ALA A 496 -3.43 -32.14 24.88
N GLY A 497 -4.28 -31.18 25.17
CA GLY A 497 -3.88 -29.83 25.60
C GLY A 497 -3.24 -28.99 24.49
N LEU A 498 -3.38 -29.43 23.23
CA LEU A 498 -2.82 -28.73 22.04
C LEU A 498 -3.75 -27.67 21.47
N LEU A 499 -5.01 -27.58 21.93
CA LEU A 499 -6.03 -26.66 21.48
C LEU A 499 -6.92 -26.19 22.64
N ASP A 500 -6.94 -24.92 22.95
CA ASP A 500 -7.95 -24.29 23.84
C ASP A 500 -9.18 -23.96 23.00
N LEU A 501 -10.21 -24.87 23.04
CA LEU A 501 -11.48 -24.69 22.34
C LEU A 501 -12.50 -24.05 23.26
N ARG A 502 -13.29 -23.12 22.78
CA ARG A 502 -14.40 -22.47 23.49
C ARG A 502 -15.66 -22.46 22.64
N LEU A 503 -16.70 -23.09 23.17
CA LEU A 503 -18.00 -23.27 22.52
C LEU A 503 -19.18 -22.84 23.41
N GLU A 504 -18.93 -22.29 24.60
CA GLU A 504 -20.00 -21.84 25.51
C GLU A 504 -21.01 -20.94 24.78
N GLY A 505 -22.31 -21.13 25.07
CA GLY A 505 -23.39 -20.36 24.45
C GLY A 505 -23.81 -20.83 23.06
N ASN A 506 -23.35 -21.99 22.58
CA ASN A 506 -23.82 -22.63 21.36
C ASN A 506 -24.82 -23.75 21.63
N PRO A 507 -25.75 -24.08 20.71
CA PRO A 507 -26.68 -25.22 20.83
C PRO A 507 -25.98 -26.54 21.07
N VAL A 508 -24.82 -26.80 20.46
CA VAL A 508 -24.00 -28.02 20.68
C VAL A 508 -23.63 -28.21 22.14
N CYS A 509 -23.64 -27.20 22.97
CA CYS A 509 -23.31 -27.22 24.39
C CYS A 509 -24.55 -27.33 25.32
N SER A 510 -25.79 -27.35 24.80
CA SER A 510 -26.99 -27.28 25.61
C SER A 510 -27.11 -28.39 26.66
N ASN A 511 -26.58 -29.60 26.36
CA ASN A 511 -26.59 -30.74 27.24
C ASN A 511 -25.16 -31.27 27.56
N ASN A 512 -24.14 -30.51 27.24
CA ASN A 512 -22.75 -30.91 27.38
C ASN A 512 -22.04 -30.11 28.49
N LYS A 513 -21.40 -30.78 29.43
CA LYS A 513 -20.66 -30.21 30.57
C LYS A 513 -19.13 -30.25 30.36
N ASP A 514 -18.67 -30.52 29.19
CA ASP A 514 -17.24 -30.54 28.90
C ASP A 514 -16.61 -29.16 29.06
N SER A 515 -15.31 -29.12 29.30
CA SER A 515 -14.56 -27.87 29.60
C SER A 515 -14.69 -26.81 28.55
N TYR A 516 -14.83 -27.18 27.26
CA TYR A 516 -15.02 -26.28 26.13
C TYR A 516 -16.44 -25.67 26.01
N CYS A 517 -17.41 -26.26 26.76
CA CYS A 517 -18.80 -25.78 26.88
C CYS A 517 -19.04 -24.95 28.14
N ILE A 518 -18.15 -25.01 29.10
CA ILE A 518 -18.25 -24.27 30.37
C ILE A 518 -17.29 -23.09 30.29
N GLY A 519 -17.82 -21.90 30.15
CA GLY A 519 -17.00 -20.66 30.14
C GLY A 519 -16.08 -20.64 31.37
N LYS A 520 -14.79 -20.41 31.19
CA LYS A 520 -13.84 -20.24 32.30
C LYS A 520 -14.42 -19.15 33.21
N LYS A 521 -15.05 -19.54 34.33
CA LYS A 521 -15.44 -18.57 35.36
C LYS A 521 -14.19 -17.75 35.66
N LYS A 522 -14.22 -16.44 35.32
CA LYS A 522 -13.19 -15.51 35.79
C LYS A 522 -13.08 -15.80 37.28
N LYS A 523 -11.97 -16.43 37.76
CA LYS A 523 -11.67 -16.51 39.18
C LYS A 523 -11.81 -15.09 39.69
N LYS A 524 -12.96 -14.76 40.30
CA LYS A 524 -13.08 -13.55 41.12
C LYS A 524 -11.93 -13.69 42.08
N ARG A 525 -10.85 -12.95 41.84
CA ARG A 525 -9.75 -12.78 42.78
C ARG A 525 -10.45 -12.34 44.05
N ARG A 526 -10.63 -13.26 44.98
CA ARG A 526 -11.16 -12.94 46.29
C ARG A 526 -10.21 -11.90 46.80
N ARG A 527 -10.62 -10.64 46.67
CA ARG A 527 -9.96 -9.54 47.30
C ARG A 527 -10.06 -9.88 48.77
N ASN A 528 -8.95 -10.32 49.39
CA ASN A 528 -8.87 -10.44 50.83
C ASN A 528 -9.11 -9.02 51.36
N THR A 529 -10.35 -8.72 51.72
CA THR A 529 -10.77 -7.43 52.28
C THR A 529 -10.25 -7.23 53.67
N THR A 530 -9.77 -8.29 54.33
CA THR A 530 -9.16 -8.22 55.67
C THR A 530 -7.96 -7.29 55.78
N PRO A 531 -6.94 -7.30 54.87
CA PRO A 531 -5.86 -6.34 55.00
C PRO A 531 -6.30 -4.90 54.66
N ILE A 532 -7.30 -4.75 53.75
CA ILE A 532 -7.79 -3.40 53.37
C ILE A 532 -8.58 -2.78 54.49
N LEU A 533 -9.38 -3.53 55.25
CA LEU A 533 -10.09 -3.05 56.43
C LEU A 533 -9.13 -2.67 57.55
N LEU A 534 -8.05 -3.44 57.80
CA LEU A 534 -7.00 -3.11 58.78
C LEU A 534 -6.27 -1.81 58.38
N ILE A 535 -5.91 -1.64 57.12
CA ILE A 535 -5.24 -0.42 56.61
C ILE A 535 -6.20 0.78 56.69
N ALA A 536 -7.49 0.61 56.36
CA ALA A 536 -8.51 1.66 56.44
C ALA A 536 -8.79 2.17 57.86
N VAL A 537 -8.46 1.39 58.89
CA VAL A 537 -8.61 1.81 60.31
C VAL A 537 -7.29 2.33 60.90
N ILE A 538 -6.16 1.66 60.59
CA ILE A 538 -4.85 2.03 61.17
C ILE A 538 -4.32 3.35 60.58
N VAL A 539 -4.47 3.55 59.24
CA VAL A 539 -3.95 4.76 58.57
C VAL A 539 -4.63 6.04 59.08
N PRO A 540 -5.96 6.14 59.23
CA PRO A 540 -6.60 7.32 59.80
C PRO A 540 -6.20 7.57 61.28
N VAL A 541 -6.06 6.51 62.09
CA VAL A 541 -5.66 6.63 63.51
C VAL A 541 -4.22 7.16 63.62
N VAL A 542 -3.30 6.69 62.80
CA VAL A 542 -1.92 7.18 62.75
C VAL A 542 -1.87 8.62 62.22
N LEU A 543 -2.64 8.96 61.19
CA LEU A 543 -2.72 10.32 60.66
C LEU A 543 -3.30 11.30 61.69
N ILE A 544 -4.35 10.91 62.40
CA ILE A 544 -4.94 11.75 63.46
C ILE A 544 -3.94 11.95 64.63
N SER A 545 -3.20 10.91 65.04
CA SER A 545 -2.17 11.04 66.10
C SER A 545 -1.00 11.90 65.63
N LEU A 546 -0.58 11.84 64.36
CA LEU A 546 0.43 12.75 63.80
C LEU A 546 -0.06 14.19 63.69
N LEU A 547 -1.32 14.42 63.30
CA LEU A 547 -1.93 15.75 63.25
C LEU A 547 -2.06 16.36 64.69
N VAL A 548 -2.47 15.57 65.64
CA VAL A 548 -2.52 16.04 67.07
C VAL A 548 -1.11 16.36 67.57
N GLY A 549 -0.11 15.53 67.28
CA GLY A 549 1.29 15.80 67.58
C GLY A 549 1.80 17.08 66.90
N MET A 550 1.47 17.29 65.67
CA MET A 550 1.85 18.48 64.90
C MET A 550 1.13 19.74 65.40
N CYS A 551 -0.14 19.63 65.76
CA CYS A 551 -0.88 20.74 66.41
C CYS A 551 -0.30 21.13 67.79
N ILE A 552 0.17 20.13 68.53
CA ILE A 552 0.84 20.41 69.81
C ILE A 552 2.19 21.08 69.56
N LEU A 553 2.99 20.61 68.64
CA LEU A 553 4.27 21.24 68.26
C LEU A 553 4.04 22.62 67.63
N TRP A 554 3.00 22.80 66.85
CA TRP A 554 2.65 24.09 66.25
C TRP A 554 2.16 25.07 67.28
N LYS A 555 1.38 24.65 68.31
CA LYS A 555 0.96 25.46 69.40
C LYS A 555 2.12 25.85 70.28
N LEU A 556 3.16 25.03 70.45
CA LEU A 556 4.40 25.36 71.16
C LEU A 556 5.29 26.30 70.32
N TYR A 557 5.30 26.14 68.97
CA TYR A 557 6.11 26.98 68.05
C TYR A 557 5.51 28.39 67.88
N TRP A 558 4.16 28.54 67.93
CA TRP A 558 3.48 29.82 67.70
C TRP A 558 3.32 30.66 68.98
N LYS A 559 3.83 30.20 70.10
CA LYS A 559 3.87 31.02 71.32
C LYS A 559 4.96 32.10 71.30
N ASP A 560 5.80 32.12 70.25
CA ASP A 560 7.00 32.96 70.20
C ASP A 560 7.08 33.92 68.98
N LYS A 561 6.05 34.09 68.14
CA LYS A 561 6.06 35.12 67.10
C LYS A 561 4.65 35.64 66.79
N SER A 562 4.31 36.77 67.35
CA SER A 562 3.29 37.69 66.86
C SER A 562 3.96 38.67 65.89
N GLY A 563 3.40 38.83 64.69
CA GLY A 563 3.75 39.92 63.75
C GLY A 563 3.54 39.66 62.31
N ASP A 564 2.47 40.24 61.77
CA ASP A 564 2.20 40.80 60.46
C ASP A 564 1.90 39.92 59.22
N ASN A 565 0.65 39.97 58.83
CA ASN A 565 -0.08 40.18 57.55
C ASN A 565 0.62 39.85 56.23
N GLU A 566 -0.01 39.08 55.30
CA GLU A 566 -1.03 39.49 54.34
C GLU A 566 -1.49 38.33 53.42
N ASN A 567 -2.71 38.44 52.95
CA ASN A 567 -3.52 37.56 52.12
C ASN A 567 -2.88 37.08 50.85
N TYR A 568 -3.13 35.81 50.46
CA TYR A 568 -3.61 35.43 49.12
C TYR A 568 -4.39 34.09 49.12
N ALA A 569 -5.41 34.06 48.29
CA ALA A 569 -6.48 33.09 48.22
C ALA A 569 -6.05 31.66 47.82
N MET A 570 -6.72 30.73 48.47
CA MET A 570 -6.60 29.29 48.32
C MET A 570 -7.39 28.79 47.09
N TYR A 571 -6.77 28.00 46.22
CA TYR A 571 -7.43 27.04 45.35
C TYR A 571 -6.92 25.65 45.68
N GLU A 572 -7.87 24.73 45.90
CA GLU A 572 -7.67 23.34 46.26
C GLU A 572 -6.78 22.60 45.25
N GLU A 573 -5.82 21.87 45.76
CA GLU A 573 -4.85 21.06 45.01
C GLU A 573 -5.00 19.60 45.39
N GLU A 574 -5.38 18.79 44.38
CA GLU A 574 -5.29 17.35 44.48
C GLU A 574 -3.81 16.92 44.47
N THR A 575 -3.46 15.97 45.30
CA THR A 575 -2.12 15.50 45.64
C THR A 575 -1.26 15.18 44.39
N PRO A 576 -0.05 15.74 44.25
CA PRO A 576 0.82 15.51 43.13
C PRO A 576 1.70 14.28 43.35
N LEU A 577 1.70 13.40 42.32
CA LEU A 577 2.86 12.53 42.03
C LEU A 577 4.09 13.44 41.85
N HIS A 578 5.13 13.27 42.63
CA HIS A 578 6.37 14.03 42.54
C HIS A 578 7.08 13.66 41.21
N ILE A 579 6.92 14.49 40.20
CA ILE A 579 7.62 14.41 38.92
C ILE A 579 8.60 15.58 38.91
N ASP A 580 9.90 15.29 38.85
CA ASP A 580 11.00 16.27 38.95
C ASP A 580 11.22 17.11 37.67
N ILE A 581 10.19 17.34 36.83
CA ILE A 581 10.25 18.17 35.63
C ILE A 581 9.18 19.26 35.63
N ARG A 582 9.43 20.36 34.92
CA ARG A 582 8.56 21.55 34.86
C ARG A 582 7.18 21.20 34.31
N ARG A 583 6.14 21.61 35.06
CA ARG A 583 4.76 21.58 34.58
C ARG A 583 4.41 22.92 33.92
N PHE A 584 4.04 22.90 32.63
CA PHE A 584 3.60 24.08 31.92
C PHE A 584 2.08 24.21 31.95
N THR A 585 1.60 25.43 32.03
CA THR A 585 0.18 25.75 31.84
C THR A 585 -0.13 25.87 30.35
N TYR A 586 -1.39 25.70 29.95
CA TYR A 586 -1.82 25.91 28.56
C TYR A 586 -1.53 27.33 28.06
N THR A 587 -1.62 28.32 28.95
CA THR A 587 -1.34 29.74 28.65
C THR A 587 0.14 29.95 28.37
N GLU A 588 1.04 29.33 29.14
CA GLU A 588 2.48 29.34 28.85
C GLU A 588 2.81 28.67 27.52
N LEU A 589 2.21 27.50 27.21
CA LEU A 589 2.42 26.86 25.92
C LEU A 589 1.98 27.74 24.76
N LYS A 590 0.86 28.45 24.90
CA LYS A 590 0.42 29.44 23.90
C LYS A 590 1.43 30.55 23.70
N LEU A 591 2.01 31.07 24.79
CA LEU A 591 2.98 32.14 24.75
C LEU A 591 4.28 31.70 24.08
N ILE A 592 4.89 30.61 24.55
CA ILE A 592 6.18 30.11 24.03
C ILE A 592 6.10 29.64 22.57
N THR A 593 4.93 29.16 22.12
CA THR A 593 4.71 28.70 20.74
C THR A 593 4.12 29.78 19.81
N ASN A 594 4.02 31.02 20.26
CA ASN A 594 3.34 32.10 19.56
C ASN A 594 1.95 31.67 19.04
N ASN A 595 1.10 31.21 19.99
CA ASN A 595 -0.25 30.69 19.70
C ASN A 595 -0.26 29.46 18.74
N PHE A 596 0.70 28.55 18.91
CA PHE A 596 0.86 27.34 18.08
C PHE A 596 1.05 27.64 16.59
N HIS A 597 1.79 28.71 16.27
CA HIS A 597 1.93 29.23 14.91
C HIS A 597 2.87 28.36 14.03
N SER A 598 4.03 27.95 14.58
CA SER A 598 5.07 27.28 13.80
C SER A 598 5.04 25.76 13.99
N ILE A 599 4.49 25.03 13.01
CA ILE A 599 4.47 23.56 13.02
C ILE A 599 5.82 23.05 12.47
N ILE A 600 6.53 22.25 13.27
CA ILE A 600 7.81 21.60 12.91
C ILE A 600 7.69 20.10 12.67
N GLY A 601 6.55 19.50 13.04
CA GLY A 601 6.28 18.10 12.80
C GLY A 601 4.82 17.74 13.00
N LYS A 602 4.34 16.72 12.28
CA LYS A 602 2.99 16.15 12.43
C LYS A 602 3.07 14.65 12.30
N GLY A 603 2.44 13.91 13.21
CA GLY A 603 2.41 12.45 13.23
C GLY A 603 1.12 11.89 13.81
N GLY A 604 0.96 10.57 13.80
CA GLY A 604 -0.23 9.88 14.30
C GLY A 604 -0.58 10.15 15.78
N PHE A 605 0.40 10.60 16.58
CA PHE A 605 0.23 10.87 18.03
C PHE A 605 0.06 12.36 18.35
N GLY A 606 0.13 13.28 17.36
CA GLY A 606 -0.03 14.71 17.62
C GLY A 606 0.74 15.61 16.67
N ILE A 607 0.69 16.92 17.00
CA ILE A 607 1.36 17.98 16.23
C ILE A 607 2.48 18.55 17.10
N VAL A 608 3.65 18.77 16.49
CA VAL A 608 4.83 19.34 17.15
C VAL A 608 5.01 20.79 16.69
N TYR A 609 5.09 21.70 17.64
CA TYR A 609 5.27 23.13 17.42
C TYR A 609 6.64 23.59 17.90
N HIS A 610 7.22 24.54 17.21
CA HIS A 610 8.40 25.25 17.66
C HIS A 610 8.00 26.26 18.74
N GLY A 611 8.78 26.36 19.81
CA GLY A 611 8.58 27.30 20.90
C GLY A 611 9.90 27.90 21.40
N ILE A 612 9.83 29.02 22.06
CA ILE A 612 10.96 29.72 22.67
C ILE A 612 10.60 29.99 24.13
N LEU A 613 11.41 29.52 25.08
CA LEU A 613 11.26 29.77 26.50
C LEU A 613 11.70 31.20 26.84
N GLU A 614 11.31 31.70 28.03
CA GLU A 614 11.66 33.03 28.52
C GLU A 614 13.17 33.28 28.63
N ASN A 615 13.96 32.25 28.83
CA ASN A 615 15.43 32.30 28.89
C ASN A 615 16.09 32.28 27.49
N GLY A 616 15.29 32.20 26.40
CA GLY A 616 15.75 32.17 25.04
C GLY A 616 16.02 30.78 24.49
N ASP A 617 15.86 29.70 25.25
CA ASP A 617 16.04 28.34 24.79
C ASP A 617 14.93 27.93 23.85
N GLU A 618 15.29 27.26 22.73
CA GLU A 618 14.33 26.75 21.80
C GLU A 618 13.82 25.36 22.22
N VAL A 619 12.51 25.15 22.11
CA VAL A 619 11.83 23.91 22.50
C VAL A 619 10.91 23.38 21.42
N ALA A 620 10.69 22.06 21.41
CA ALA A 620 9.70 21.38 20.58
C ALA A 620 8.51 20.97 21.47
N VAL A 621 7.34 21.54 21.20
CA VAL A 621 6.11 21.30 21.98
C VAL A 621 5.21 20.35 21.20
N LYS A 622 5.13 19.08 21.64
CA LYS A 622 4.27 18.05 21.05
C LYS A 622 2.90 18.06 21.75
N VAL A 623 1.88 18.50 21.02
CA VAL A 623 0.48 18.49 21.48
C VAL A 623 -0.19 17.21 20.99
N LEU A 624 -0.74 16.41 21.91
CA LEU A 624 -1.40 15.14 21.62
C LEU A 624 -2.81 15.35 21.07
N MET A 625 -3.28 14.48 20.20
CA MET A 625 -4.62 14.56 19.61
C MET A 625 -5.72 14.13 20.59
N GLU A 626 -6.94 14.62 20.40
CA GLU A 626 -8.11 14.41 21.25
C GLU A 626 -8.49 12.93 21.45
N THR A 627 -8.18 12.05 20.48
CA THR A 627 -8.38 10.60 20.61
C THR A 627 -7.48 9.95 21.66
N SER A 628 -6.36 10.58 22.00
CA SER A 628 -5.44 10.15 23.06
C SER A 628 -5.85 10.67 24.45
N ILE A 629 -6.76 11.64 24.52
CA ILE A 629 -7.23 12.24 25.77
C ILE A 629 -8.20 11.31 26.52
N ALA A 630 -8.92 10.43 25.81
CA ALA A 630 -9.82 9.43 26.39
C ALA A 630 -9.07 8.36 27.23
N GLU A 631 -7.76 8.18 27.01
CA GLU A 631 -6.86 7.25 27.74
C GLU A 631 -5.92 8.00 28.71
N SER A 632 -6.36 9.16 29.21
CA SER A 632 -5.54 10.08 30.03
C SER A 632 -5.02 9.51 31.37
N THR A 633 -5.45 8.32 31.79
CA THR A 633 -4.93 7.63 32.99
C THR A 633 -3.47 7.21 32.85
N ASP A 634 -2.96 7.03 31.62
CA ASP A 634 -1.61 6.55 31.40
C ASP A 634 -0.61 7.67 31.04
N PHE A 635 -1.08 8.90 30.85
CA PHE A 635 -0.22 10.04 30.48
C PHE A 635 0.83 10.38 31.55
N LEU A 636 0.43 10.50 32.84
CA LEU A 636 1.37 10.79 33.90
C LEU A 636 2.40 9.70 34.16
N PRO A 637 2.06 8.40 34.12
CA PRO A 637 3.04 7.32 34.17
C PRO A 637 4.03 7.37 33.00
N GLU A 638 3.59 7.72 31.78
CA GLU A 638 4.46 7.91 30.62
C GLU A 638 5.42 9.09 30.85
N VAL A 639 4.92 10.23 31.27
CA VAL A 639 5.72 11.42 31.62
C VAL A 639 6.76 11.06 32.69
N GLN A 640 6.39 10.33 33.75
CA GLN A 640 7.28 9.88 34.79
C GLN A 640 8.39 8.96 34.29
N THR A 641 8.07 8.11 33.33
CA THR A 641 9.06 7.22 32.68
C THR A 641 10.02 8.03 31.83
N LEU A 642 9.51 8.94 31.01
CA LEU A 642 10.31 9.78 30.12
C LEU A 642 11.18 10.78 30.89
N SER A 643 10.73 11.27 32.05
CA SER A 643 11.51 12.20 32.89
C SER A 643 12.76 11.57 33.52
N LYS A 644 12.83 10.23 33.60
CA LYS A 644 13.98 9.48 34.11
C LYS A 644 14.99 9.10 33.05
N VAL A 645 14.66 9.32 31.78
CA VAL A 645 15.53 8.95 30.65
C VAL A 645 16.44 10.13 30.30
N HIS A 646 17.67 10.08 30.75
CA HIS A 646 18.72 11.06 30.41
C HIS A 646 19.85 10.32 29.69
N HIS A 647 20.07 10.61 28.45
CA HIS A 647 21.16 10.06 27.66
C HIS A 647 21.64 11.09 26.65
N LYS A 648 22.97 11.22 26.49
CA LYS A 648 23.58 12.23 25.59
C LYS A 648 23.12 12.18 24.13
N ASN A 649 22.54 11.08 23.70
CA ASN A 649 22.07 10.83 22.35
C ASN A 649 20.53 10.77 22.24
N LEU A 650 19.81 11.12 23.30
CA LEU A 650 18.34 11.19 23.30
C LEU A 650 17.88 12.60 23.63
N VAL A 651 16.77 13.02 23.02
CA VAL A 651 16.16 14.32 23.28
C VAL A 651 15.61 14.33 24.70
N THR A 652 15.93 15.38 25.48
CA THR A 652 15.54 15.48 26.85
C THR A 652 14.12 16.06 27.00
N LEU A 653 13.31 15.46 27.86
CA LEU A 653 12.00 15.98 28.22
C LEU A 653 12.19 17.14 29.22
N GLN A 654 11.89 18.37 28.78
CA GLN A 654 11.99 19.60 29.62
C GLN A 654 10.77 19.83 30.52
N GLY A 655 9.61 19.32 30.09
CA GLY A 655 8.39 19.46 30.86
C GLY A 655 7.16 18.92 30.18
N TYR A 656 6.01 19.11 30.82
CA TYR A 656 4.72 18.65 30.30
C TYR A 656 3.59 19.62 30.66
N CYS A 657 2.50 19.54 29.88
CA CYS A 657 1.23 20.19 30.20
C CYS A 657 0.14 19.13 30.31
N GLN A 658 -0.59 19.15 31.41
CA GLN A 658 -1.80 18.36 31.57
C GLN A 658 -2.95 19.29 31.97
N ASN A 659 -3.87 19.48 31.04
CA ASN A 659 -5.06 20.29 31.22
C ASN A 659 -6.23 19.60 30.49
N LYS A 660 -7.47 19.86 30.94
CA LYS A 660 -8.70 19.37 30.28
C LYS A 660 -8.78 19.71 28.78
N LYS A 661 -8.02 20.71 28.34
CA LYS A 661 -8.01 21.19 26.91
C LYS A 661 -6.73 20.81 26.15
N CYS A 662 -5.70 20.30 26.83
CA CYS A 662 -4.41 20.06 26.18
C CYS A 662 -3.55 19.09 27.00
N LEU A 663 -3.11 18.03 26.37
CA LEU A 663 -2.00 17.19 26.81
C LEU A 663 -0.81 17.48 25.91
N ALA A 664 0.32 17.90 26.51
CA ALA A 664 1.51 18.21 25.69
C ALA A 664 2.80 17.84 26.42
N LEU A 665 3.81 17.49 25.63
CA LEU A 665 5.18 17.20 26.06
C LEU A 665 6.11 18.26 25.48
N VAL A 666 7.04 18.77 26.28
CA VAL A 666 8.00 19.81 25.88
C VAL A 666 9.40 19.22 25.92
N TYR A 667 10.06 19.20 24.76
CA TYR A 667 11.40 18.65 24.55
C TYR A 667 12.38 19.71 24.08
N ASP A 668 13.68 19.41 24.18
CA ASP A 668 14.72 20.22 23.52
C ASP A 668 14.44 20.30 22.01
N PHE A 669 14.66 21.47 21.40
CA PHE A 669 14.53 21.64 19.97
C PHE A 669 15.80 21.18 19.25
N MET A 670 15.62 20.37 18.19
CA MET A 670 16.70 19.90 17.34
C MET A 670 16.68 20.65 16.00
N PRO A 671 17.55 21.68 15.82
CA PRO A 671 17.51 22.56 14.64
C PRO A 671 17.83 21.83 13.32
N ARG A 672 18.46 20.66 13.38
CA ARG A 672 18.76 19.81 12.20
C ARG A 672 17.59 18.92 11.79
N GLY A 673 16.42 19.03 12.42
CA GLY A 673 15.23 18.24 12.15
C GLY A 673 15.27 16.84 12.78
N ASN A 674 14.30 16.02 12.41
CA ASN A 674 14.20 14.64 12.90
C ASN A 674 14.98 13.66 12.03
N LEU A 675 15.24 12.45 12.55
CA LEU A 675 15.95 11.37 11.83
C LEU A 675 15.31 11.07 10.48
N GLN A 676 13.98 11.14 10.38
CA GLN A 676 13.25 10.91 9.14
C GLN A 676 13.53 12.03 8.11
N GLN A 677 13.65 13.28 8.54
CA GLN A 677 14.04 14.40 7.68
C GLN A 677 15.51 14.29 7.25
N LEU A 678 16.37 13.88 8.16
CA LEU A 678 17.78 13.63 7.87
C LEU A 678 18.00 12.47 6.89
N LEU A 679 17.26 11.38 7.06
CA LEU A 679 17.28 10.22 6.17
C LEU A 679 16.59 10.47 4.81
N ARG A 680 15.71 11.48 4.73
CA ARG A 680 15.03 11.90 3.50
C ARG A 680 15.77 12.99 2.71
N GLY A 681 16.98 13.39 3.14
CA GLY A 681 17.88 14.19 2.33
C GLY A 681 17.62 15.71 2.35
N GLY A 682 17.87 16.35 3.48
CA GLY A 682 18.20 17.77 3.53
C GLY A 682 19.69 17.91 3.83
N SER A 683 20.48 18.27 2.81
CA SER A 683 21.91 18.59 2.80
C SER A 683 22.89 17.47 3.23
N ALA A 684 23.78 17.15 2.28
CA ALA A 684 24.97 16.34 2.47
C ALA A 684 25.89 16.96 3.53
N LEU A 685 25.83 16.46 4.75
CA LEU A 685 26.86 16.63 5.76
C LEU A 685 27.18 15.27 6.36
N ASN A 686 28.40 14.86 6.12
CA ASN A 686 29.18 13.75 6.65
C ASN A 686 28.46 12.75 7.59
N PHE A 687 28.13 11.60 7.04
CA PHE A 687 27.61 10.43 7.75
C PHE A 687 28.49 9.99 8.95
N TYR A 688 29.76 10.41 9.02
CA TYR A 688 30.67 10.07 10.11
C TYR A 688 30.42 10.84 11.42
N GLU A 689 29.83 12.02 11.37
CA GLU A 689 29.55 12.79 12.60
C GLU A 689 28.24 12.39 13.29
N CYS A 690 27.28 11.79 12.57
CA CYS A 690 26.01 11.34 13.17
C CYS A 690 26.11 10.03 13.96
N PHE A 691 27.05 9.13 13.62
CA PHE A 691 27.25 7.87 14.34
C PHE A 691 28.01 8.03 15.66
N CYS A 692 28.72 9.15 15.86
CA CYS A 692 29.39 9.47 17.12
C CYS A 692 28.53 10.26 18.11
N GLN A 693 27.30 10.65 17.73
CA GLN A 693 26.38 11.43 18.58
C GLN A 693 24.98 10.77 18.73
N ALA A 694 24.74 9.56 18.19
CA ALA A 694 23.50 8.80 18.36
C ALA A 694 23.68 7.63 19.32
#